data_df301dbf6106f54f54e0cef16530668e
#
_entry.id   df301dbf6106f54f54e0cef16530668e
#
_cell.length_a   1.000
_cell.length_b   1.000
_cell.length_c   1.000
_cell.angle_alpha   90.00
_cell.angle_beta   90.00
_cell.angle_gamma   90.00
#
_symmetry.space_group_name_H-M   'P 1'
#
loop_
_entity.id
_entity.type
_entity.pdbx_description
1 polymer ?
#
loop_
_entity_poly.entity_id
_entity_poly.type
_entity_poly.pdbx_seq_one_letter_code
_entity_poly.pdbx_strand_id
1 'polypeptide(L)'
;DGIRDLVRSRGLGDVYKRQGLDVEAKRKEIRAYFHNTYDIFEKIFELLKDDEVFYQKSEPTRHPMIFYFGHTATFFINKFILMKIIKERINPEFESIFAVGVDEMEWDDLESGHYRWPRVAEVREYRKKVRDLVDELITTLPLTLPIMQESEMWIILMGIEHERIHIETSLVLHRQIPIEFIKEVAEFNICTHSSNAPKNGMIAIKGSDVVLGKEKSHNLYGWDNEYGKYSQYVDDFKASKYLVSNGEFMEFVKEGGYEDEEFWDEEGRKFLKISGAKHPTFWVEDESGFKYRALAKIIDMPLDWPVDVNALEAEAFCRYKNKKEGVNYSLPSEAEYRLIYEYAKLEDIPDFHESRANLNFYHYFSSCPVNEFGHNGIYDVVGNVWQWSRTPMFGFDGFAVHEAYDDFSTPTFDNRHSLILGSSWASSGNLIIKHSRYAFRKHFFQNAGFRYVISKSDLKIQNDVYESDELVSQYCEFQYGDEYFGVKNFAKETANIASKFAKNHTKALDLGCATGRAAFELAKSFDEVEGIDFSARFIGVGVKLKNEGYVAYLSRAEGDLREEKKVTIEELGYEKIKDRISFWQGDACNLKPNFNSYDLVMATNLIDRLYNPRLFLGSVYERLSSDGVLILTSPYTWQESSTKKEFWLGGYKDENGKELKTIDRLKEILDKDFELVHLQDLEFVIRETHRKFQHSIAEVSVWRKR
;
A
#
# COMPACT_ATOMS: atom_id res chain seq x y z
N ASP A 1 -13.26 30.24 5.60
CA ASP A 1 -14.24 30.05 4.50
C ASP A 1 -13.67 29.34 3.26
N GLY A 2 -12.39 29.44 2.94
CA GLY A 2 -11.82 28.93 1.67
C GLY A 2 -12.02 27.46 1.38
N ILE A 3 -11.64 26.51 2.27
CA ILE A 3 -11.87 25.07 2.03
C ILE A 3 -13.33 24.70 2.24
N ARG A 4 -14.04 25.31 3.22
CA ARG A 4 -15.48 25.13 3.37
C ARG A 4 -16.23 25.61 2.12
N ASP A 5 -15.78 26.68 1.48
CA ASP A 5 -16.34 27.14 0.21
C ASP A 5 -15.90 26.25 -0.95
N LEU A 6 -14.71 25.69 -0.95
CA LEU A 6 -14.24 24.64 -1.87
C LEU A 6 -15.09 23.36 -1.74
N VAL A 7 -15.40 22.95 -0.53
CA VAL A 7 -16.24 21.77 -0.24
C VAL A 7 -17.73 22.10 -0.41
N ARG A 8 -18.21 23.28 0.05
CA ARG A 8 -19.62 23.67 0.04
C ARG A 8 -20.12 24.22 -1.31
N SER A 9 -19.27 24.89 -2.08
CA SER A 9 -19.75 25.74 -3.18
C SER A 9 -20.24 25.02 -4.41
N ARG A 10 -20.12 23.65 -4.47
CA ARG A 10 -20.43 22.94 -5.71
C ARG A 10 -21.10 21.57 -5.58
N GLY A 11 -21.46 21.08 -4.39
CA GLY A 11 -21.98 19.71 -4.22
C GLY A 11 -20.94 18.63 -4.62
N LEU A 12 -19.66 18.97 -4.60
CA LEU A 12 -18.55 18.19 -5.17
C LEU A 12 -17.77 17.37 -4.13
N GLY A 13 -18.21 17.36 -2.88
CA GLY A 13 -17.67 16.51 -1.83
C GLY A 13 -18.25 15.10 -1.81
N ASP A 14 -19.17 14.81 -2.72
CA ASP A 14 -19.90 13.54 -2.75
C ASP A 14 -19.08 12.44 -3.43
N VAL A 15 -19.37 11.22 -3.05
CA VAL A 15 -18.83 10.00 -3.68
C VAL A 15 -19.12 9.99 -5.18
N TYR A 16 -18.15 9.58 -5.96
CA TYR A 16 -18.28 9.58 -7.40
C TYR A 16 -19.29 8.55 -7.90
N LYS A 17 -20.31 9.04 -8.61
CA LYS A 17 -21.34 8.23 -9.27
C LYS A 17 -20.96 7.98 -10.73
N ARG A 18 -20.75 6.71 -11.10
CA ARG A 18 -20.39 6.26 -12.46
C ARG A 18 -21.47 6.52 -13.51
N GLN A 19 -22.73 6.67 -13.09
CA GLN A 19 -23.89 6.84 -13.95
C GLN A 19 -24.18 8.32 -14.26
N GLY A 20 -24.90 8.57 -15.33
CA GLY A 20 -25.36 9.87 -15.75
C GLY A 20 -26.15 9.76 -17.06
N LEU A 21 -26.86 10.81 -17.43
CA LEU A 21 -27.63 10.87 -18.69
C LEU A 21 -26.94 11.76 -19.73
N ASP A 22 -26.08 12.66 -19.31
CA ASP A 22 -25.40 13.63 -20.17
C ASP A 22 -23.86 13.50 -19.98
N VAL A 23 -23.19 13.13 -21.06
CA VAL A 23 -21.73 12.92 -21.08
C VAL A 23 -20.95 14.20 -20.79
N GLU A 24 -21.40 15.33 -21.35
CA GLU A 24 -20.70 16.61 -21.15
C GLU A 24 -20.90 17.17 -19.74
N ALA A 25 -22.08 16.98 -19.16
CA ALA A 25 -22.30 17.33 -17.76
C ALA A 25 -21.43 16.45 -16.84
N LYS A 26 -21.31 15.16 -17.12
CA LYS A 26 -20.47 14.22 -16.38
C LYS A 26 -18.99 14.57 -16.50
N ARG A 27 -18.52 14.95 -17.67
CA ARG A 27 -17.14 15.40 -17.89
C ARG A 27 -16.79 16.64 -17.04
N LYS A 28 -17.70 17.61 -16.98
CA LYS A 28 -17.55 18.79 -16.12
C LYS A 28 -17.54 18.42 -14.63
N GLU A 29 -18.36 17.45 -14.23
CA GLU A 29 -18.37 16.92 -12.86
C GLU A 29 -17.02 16.27 -12.50
N ILE A 30 -16.48 15.39 -13.35
CA ILE A 30 -15.17 14.75 -13.15
C ILE A 30 -14.08 15.81 -13.03
N ARG A 31 -14.06 16.77 -13.96
CA ARG A 31 -13.07 17.84 -13.96
C ARG A 31 -13.08 18.64 -12.66
N ALA A 32 -14.28 19.00 -12.20
CA ALA A 32 -14.45 19.74 -10.96
C ALA A 32 -14.04 18.90 -9.74
N TYR A 33 -14.37 17.60 -9.73
CA TYR A 33 -13.97 16.65 -8.69
C TYR A 33 -12.44 16.48 -8.61
N PHE A 34 -11.77 16.38 -9.77
CA PHE A 34 -10.32 16.34 -9.88
C PHE A 34 -9.67 17.58 -9.28
N HIS A 35 -10.05 18.78 -9.77
CA HIS A 35 -9.44 20.02 -9.29
C HIS A 35 -9.70 20.27 -7.80
N ASN A 36 -10.89 19.96 -7.30
CA ASN A 36 -11.20 20.05 -5.88
C ASN A 36 -10.29 19.14 -5.04
N THR A 37 -10.09 17.88 -5.46
CA THR A 37 -9.22 16.93 -4.77
C THR A 37 -7.77 17.42 -4.75
N TYR A 38 -7.28 17.88 -5.89
CA TYR A 38 -5.92 18.39 -6.04
C TYR A 38 -5.67 19.64 -5.18
N ASP A 39 -6.64 20.57 -5.16
CA ASP A 39 -6.56 21.79 -4.35
C ASP A 39 -6.56 21.48 -2.84
N ILE A 40 -7.38 20.54 -2.38
CA ILE A 40 -7.39 20.11 -0.97
C ILE A 40 -6.05 19.47 -0.61
N PHE A 41 -5.52 18.57 -1.47
CA PHE A 41 -4.25 17.91 -1.21
C PHE A 41 -3.10 18.92 -1.12
N GLU A 42 -2.99 19.86 -2.04
CA GLU A 42 -1.96 20.90 -1.96
C GLU A 42 -2.13 21.80 -0.72
N LYS A 43 -3.39 22.07 -0.34
CA LYS A 43 -3.69 22.92 0.82
C LYS A 43 -3.26 22.30 2.15
N ILE A 44 -3.38 20.98 2.32
CA ILE A 44 -2.92 20.33 3.56
C ILE A 44 -1.40 20.43 3.74
N PHE A 45 -0.63 20.48 2.66
CA PHE A 45 0.83 20.68 2.74
C PHE A 45 1.24 22.12 3.06
N GLU A 46 0.32 23.09 3.02
CA GLU A 46 0.55 24.44 3.57
C GLU A 46 0.67 24.44 5.11
N LEU A 47 0.25 23.35 5.79
CA LEU A 47 0.50 23.16 7.22
C LEU A 47 1.98 23.07 7.56
N LEU A 48 2.83 22.62 6.65
CA LEU A 48 4.28 22.59 6.85
C LEU A 48 4.83 24.01 6.89
N LYS A 49 5.66 24.30 7.91
CA LYS A 49 6.13 25.65 8.22
C LYS A 49 6.99 26.25 7.11
N ASP A 50 7.85 25.45 6.52
CA ASP A 50 8.77 25.82 5.45
C ASP A 50 9.20 24.59 4.63
N ASP A 51 9.99 24.80 3.58
CA ASP A 51 10.41 23.74 2.66
C ASP A 51 11.36 22.71 3.31
N GLU A 52 12.07 23.04 4.38
CA GLU A 52 12.97 22.11 5.07
C GLU A 52 12.18 21.01 5.80
N VAL A 53 10.96 21.31 6.21
CA VAL A 53 10.08 20.35 6.87
C VAL A 53 9.62 19.23 5.93
N PHE A 54 9.59 19.46 4.62
CA PHE A 54 9.27 18.40 3.67
C PHE A 54 10.25 17.22 3.70
N TYR A 55 11.48 17.42 4.18
CA TYR A 55 12.48 16.37 4.31
C TYR A 55 12.47 15.66 5.67
N GLN A 56 11.57 16.08 6.58
CA GLN A 56 11.40 15.42 7.87
C GLN A 56 10.49 14.20 7.75
N LYS A 57 10.82 13.16 8.50
CA LYS A 57 9.96 12.01 8.72
C LYS A 57 8.99 12.30 9.86
N SER A 58 7.74 11.93 9.69
CA SER A 58 6.73 12.01 10.76
C SER A 58 6.98 10.95 11.85
N GLU A 59 7.46 9.79 11.44
CA GLU A 59 7.89 8.70 12.30
C GLU A 59 8.93 7.82 11.59
N PRO A 60 9.72 6.99 12.32
CA PRO A 60 10.87 6.27 11.74
C PRO A 60 10.52 5.34 10.57
N THR A 61 9.35 4.68 10.60
CA THR A 61 8.93 3.70 9.60
C THR A 61 8.26 4.33 8.36
N ARG A 62 8.22 5.67 8.28
CA ARG A 62 7.60 6.40 7.17
C ARG A 62 8.65 7.15 6.33
N HIS A 63 8.29 7.43 5.09
CA HIS A 63 9.06 8.33 4.23
C HIS A 63 8.96 9.78 4.73
N PRO A 64 9.91 10.67 4.33
CA PRO A 64 9.75 12.09 4.59
C PRO A 64 8.56 12.67 3.84
N MET A 65 8.04 13.80 4.31
CA MET A 65 6.81 14.43 3.79
C MET A 65 6.87 14.73 2.28
N ILE A 66 8.05 15.00 1.74
CA ILE A 66 8.23 15.25 0.30
C ILE A 66 7.84 14.04 -0.55
N PHE A 67 8.03 12.82 -0.05
CA PHE A 67 7.60 11.61 -0.73
C PHE A 67 6.09 11.64 -0.98
N TYR A 68 5.30 11.83 0.06
CA TYR A 68 3.83 11.86 -0.04
C TYR A 68 3.35 12.99 -0.93
N PHE A 69 4.03 14.15 -0.88
CA PHE A 69 3.71 15.28 -1.74
C PHE A 69 3.92 14.99 -3.23
N GLY A 70 4.97 14.25 -3.59
CA GLY A 70 5.23 13.85 -4.99
C GLY A 70 4.42 12.62 -5.43
N HIS A 71 4.14 11.70 -4.51
CA HIS A 71 3.59 10.38 -4.78
C HIS A 71 2.25 10.40 -5.53
N THR A 72 1.27 11.20 -5.08
CA THR A 72 -0.06 11.22 -5.69
C THR A 72 -0.03 11.69 -7.14
N ALA A 73 0.85 12.61 -7.49
CA ALA A 73 1.02 13.05 -8.88
C ALA A 73 1.70 11.97 -9.74
N THR A 74 2.76 11.32 -9.23
CA THR A 74 3.42 10.25 -9.98
C THR A 74 2.53 9.04 -10.19
N PHE A 75 1.59 8.79 -9.30
CA PHE A 75 0.61 7.73 -9.46
C PHE A 75 -0.17 7.87 -10.77
N PHE A 76 -0.71 9.05 -11.08
CA PHE A 76 -1.40 9.28 -12.34
C PHE A 76 -0.54 8.89 -13.54
N ILE A 77 0.70 9.38 -13.61
CA ILE A 77 1.57 9.14 -14.75
C ILE A 77 1.94 7.66 -14.88
N ASN A 78 2.26 6.99 -13.76
CA ASN A 78 2.59 5.57 -13.77
C ASN A 78 1.41 4.72 -14.26
N LYS A 79 0.18 5.02 -13.81
CA LYS A 79 -1.01 4.30 -14.27
C LYS A 79 -1.35 4.61 -15.73
N PHE A 80 -1.18 5.85 -16.17
CA PHE A 80 -1.40 6.21 -17.58
C PHE A 80 -0.40 5.55 -18.53
N ILE A 81 0.86 5.41 -18.15
CA ILE A 81 1.87 4.66 -18.93
C ILE A 81 1.52 3.17 -18.97
N LEU A 82 1.20 2.59 -17.80
CA LEU A 82 0.82 1.17 -17.70
C LEU A 82 -0.37 0.84 -18.59
N MET A 83 -1.40 1.67 -18.56
CA MET A 83 -2.63 1.51 -19.34
C MET A 83 -2.54 2.07 -20.76
N LYS A 84 -1.36 2.54 -21.18
CA LYS A 84 -1.08 3.09 -22.53
C LYS A 84 -1.96 4.29 -22.92
N ILE A 85 -2.46 5.04 -21.92
CA ILE A 85 -3.21 6.29 -22.12
C ILE A 85 -2.27 7.37 -22.64
N ILE A 86 -1.04 7.41 -22.12
CA ILE A 86 0.04 8.27 -22.61
C ILE A 86 1.25 7.43 -23.03
N LYS A 87 2.09 7.97 -23.88
CA LYS A 87 3.30 7.28 -24.39
C LYS A 87 4.58 7.74 -23.72
N GLU A 88 4.61 8.95 -23.23
CA GLU A 88 5.81 9.58 -22.67
C GLU A 88 5.62 9.96 -21.21
N ARG A 89 6.66 9.72 -20.42
CA ARG A 89 6.74 10.13 -19.02
C ARG A 89 7.07 11.62 -18.94
N ILE A 90 6.60 12.28 -17.89
CA ILE A 90 6.96 13.69 -17.63
C ILE A 90 8.37 13.78 -17.02
N ASN A 91 8.64 12.96 -16.01
CA ASN A 91 9.92 12.86 -15.34
C ASN A 91 10.13 11.45 -14.79
N PRO A 92 10.86 10.58 -15.53
CA PRO A 92 11.06 9.18 -15.11
C PRO A 92 11.72 9.01 -13.74
N GLU A 93 12.63 9.91 -13.36
CA GLU A 93 13.30 9.87 -12.06
C GLU A 93 12.29 10.11 -10.93
N PHE A 94 11.43 11.11 -11.04
CA PHE A 94 10.39 11.39 -10.06
C PHE A 94 9.35 10.26 -9.99
N GLU A 95 8.97 9.74 -11.15
CA GLU A 95 7.98 8.67 -11.30
C GLU A 95 8.47 7.32 -10.76
N SER A 96 9.79 7.19 -10.57
CA SER A 96 10.40 6.08 -9.84
C SER A 96 10.52 6.37 -8.34
N ILE A 97 11.21 7.47 -7.96
CA ILE A 97 11.52 7.74 -6.55
C ILE A 97 10.27 7.92 -5.68
N PHE A 98 9.18 8.47 -6.24
CA PHE A 98 7.90 8.65 -5.54
C PHE A 98 6.93 7.46 -5.70
N ALA A 99 7.33 6.37 -6.35
CA ALA A 99 6.50 5.18 -6.51
C ALA A 99 6.84 4.06 -5.52
N VAL A 100 8.01 4.09 -4.89
CA VAL A 100 8.50 2.99 -4.06
C VAL A 100 7.79 2.97 -2.70
N GLY A 101 7.08 1.88 -2.44
CA GLY A 101 6.54 1.41 -1.15
C GLY A 101 6.02 2.48 -0.19
N VAL A 102 4.70 2.72 -0.18
CA VAL A 102 4.11 3.79 0.63
C VAL A 102 3.94 3.39 2.10
N ASP A 103 3.57 2.15 2.39
CA ASP A 103 2.96 1.79 3.67
C ASP A 103 3.54 0.56 4.36
N GLU A 104 4.59 -0.07 3.82
CA GLU A 104 5.05 -1.36 4.31
C GLU A 104 6.51 -1.39 4.75
N MET A 105 6.97 -0.31 5.38
CA MET A 105 8.23 -0.39 6.10
C MET A 105 8.02 -1.22 7.35
N GLU A 106 8.62 -2.41 7.38
CA GLU A 106 8.73 -3.17 8.61
C GLU A 106 9.66 -2.44 9.59
N TRP A 107 9.56 -2.79 10.88
CA TRP A 107 10.41 -2.25 11.95
C TRP A 107 11.91 -2.36 11.64
N ASP A 108 12.30 -3.20 10.71
CA ASP A 108 13.68 -3.47 10.33
C ASP A 108 14.17 -2.58 9.16
N ASP A 109 13.28 -1.80 8.50
CA ASP A 109 13.60 -0.90 7.38
C ASP A 109 13.62 0.57 7.79
N LEU A 110 14.43 0.92 8.78
CA LEU A 110 14.54 2.28 9.31
C LEU A 110 15.46 3.21 8.50
N GLU A 111 16.23 2.68 7.53
CA GLU A 111 17.20 3.45 6.76
C GLU A 111 16.66 3.92 5.42
N SER A 112 16.09 5.13 5.37
CA SER A 112 15.74 5.82 4.11
C SER A 112 16.68 7.00 3.78
N GLY A 113 17.82 7.13 4.46
CA GLY A 113 18.76 8.24 4.29
C GLY A 113 19.53 8.27 2.96
N HIS A 114 19.31 7.29 2.07
CA HIS A 114 20.01 7.18 0.79
C HIS A 114 19.29 7.86 -0.38
N TYR A 115 17.99 8.18 -0.25
CA TYR A 115 17.25 8.86 -1.31
C TYR A 115 17.71 10.31 -1.44
N ARG A 116 18.07 10.71 -2.66
CA ARG A 116 18.32 12.11 -3.00
C ARG A 116 17.00 12.74 -3.41
N TRP A 117 16.30 13.26 -2.43
CA TRP A 117 15.01 13.89 -2.68
C TRP A 117 15.20 15.17 -3.52
N PRO A 118 14.32 15.41 -4.52
CA PRO A 118 14.34 16.65 -5.30
C PRO A 118 13.94 17.85 -4.43
N ARG A 119 14.20 19.05 -4.93
CA ARG A 119 13.77 20.29 -4.26
C ARG A 119 12.25 20.42 -4.30
N VAL A 120 11.65 20.94 -3.24
CA VAL A 120 10.19 21.15 -3.13
C VAL A 120 9.64 21.93 -4.33
N ALA A 121 10.37 22.98 -4.78
CA ALA A 121 9.97 23.75 -5.96
C ALA A 121 9.90 22.92 -7.24
N GLU A 122 10.79 21.96 -7.43
CA GLU A 122 10.78 21.03 -8.59
C GLU A 122 9.59 20.08 -8.53
N VAL A 123 9.26 19.60 -7.33
CA VAL A 123 8.07 18.76 -7.12
C VAL A 123 6.78 19.53 -7.36
N ARG A 124 6.70 20.80 -6.93
CA ARG A 124 5.56 21.71 -7.22
C ARG A 124 5.38 21.91 -8.72
N GLU A 125 6.47 22.15 -9.45
CA GLU A 125 6.42 22.28 -10.91
C GLU A 125 5.99 20.98 -11.60
N TYR A 126 6.51 19.85 -11.14
CA TYR A 126 6.10 18.53 -11.63
C TYR A 126 4.61 18.29 -11.41
N ARG A 127 4.10 18.51 -10.19
CA ARG A 127 2.68 18.40 -9.86
C ARG A 127 1.80 19.28 -10.76
N LYS A 128 2.25 20.51 -11.04
CA LYS A 128 1.53 21.41 -11.96
C LYS A 128 1.45 20.80 -13.37
N LYS A 129 2.54 20.26 -13.90
CA LYS A 129 2.55 19.60 -15.23
C LYS A 129 1.61 18.39 -15.26
N VAL A 130 1.60 17.60 -14.19
CA VAL A 130 0.66 16.46 -14.05
C VAL A 130 -0.78 16.96 -14.02
N ARG A 131 -1.07 18.00 -13.24
CA ARG A 131 -2.41 18.59 -13.17
C ARG A 131 -2.90 19.08 -14.54
N ASP A 132 -2.05 19.78 -15.28
CA ASP A 132 -2.38 20.30 -16.61
C ASP A 132 -2.65 19.14 -17.59
N LEU A 133 -1.85 18.06 -17.55
CA LEU A 133 -2.06 16.86 -18.38
C LEU A 133 -3.35 16.11 -18.01
N VAL A 134 -3.63 15.90 -16.74
CA VAL A 134 -4.87 15.20 -16.31
C VAL A 134 -6.10 16.02 -16.71
N ASP A 135 -6.07 17.34 -16.59
CA ASP A 135 -7.15 18.22 -17.03
C ASP A 135 -7.40 18.12 -18.54
N GLU A 136 -6.33 18.07 -19.35
CA GLU A 136 -6.40 17.82 -20.79
C GLU A 136 -7.02 16.45 -21.08
N LEU A 137 -6.55 15.40 -20.42
CA LEU A 137 -7.07 14.04 -20.61
C LEU A 137 -8.55 13.92 -20.22
N ILE A 138 -8.99 14.56 -19.13
CA ILE A 138 -10.41 14.60 -18.78
C ILE A 138 -11.25 15.22 -19.92
N THR A 139 -10.72 16.20 -20.64
CA THR A 139 -11.45 16.88 -21.70
C THR A 139 -11.41 16.13 -23.04
N THR A 140 -10.38 15.34 -23.30
CA THR A 140 -10.10 14.72 -24.61
C THR A 140 -10.38 13.23 -24.69
N LEU A 141 -10.25 12.48 -23.59
CA LEU A 141 -10.48 11.04 -23.60
C LEU A 141 -11.95 10.68 -23.89
N PRO A 142 -12.19 9.52 -24.53
CA PRO A 142 -13.55 9.00 -24.69
C PRO A 142 -14.26 8.87 -23.34
N LEU A 143 -15.53 9.25 -23.29
CA LEU A 143 -16.38 9.07 -22.11
C LEU A 143 -17.70 8.44 -22.52
N THR A 144 -17.95 7.26 -21.98
CA THR A 144 -19.24 6.55 -22.10
C THR A 144 -19.86 6.38 -20.71
N LEU A 145 -21.17 6.33 -20.65
CA LEU A 145 -21.91 6.17 -19.39
C LEU A 145 -22.73 4.87 -19.41
N PRO A 146 -22.72 4.09 -18.32
CA PRO A 146 -21.91 4.27 -17.09
C PRO A 146 -20.41 4.11 -17.38
N ILE A 147 -19.57 4.76 -16.56
CA ILE A 147 -18.12 4.59 -16.64
C ILE A 147 -17.78 3.17 -16.19
N MET A 148 -17.13 2.40 -17.06
CA MET A 148 -16.76 1.01 -16.82
C MET A 148 -15.31 0.89 -16.32
N GLN A 149 -15.00 -0.20 -15.60
CA GLN A 149 -13.66 -0.44 -15.03
C GLN A 149 -12.56 -0.50 -16.09
N GLU A 150 -12.89 -0.94 -17.31
CA GLU A 150 -11.99 -1.10 -18.44
C GLU A 150 -11.76 0.19 -19.23
N SER A 151 -12.40 1.31 -18.84
CA SER A 151 -12.30 2.59 -19.56
C SER A 151 -11.15 3.44 -19.06
N GLU A 152 -10.55 4.26 -19.94
CA GLU A 152 -9.49 5.22 -19.57
C GLU A 152 -9.98 6.23 -18.51
N MET A 153 -11.27 6.57 -18.55
CA MET A 153 -11.86 7.48 -17.56
C MET A 153 -11.90 6.87 -16.15
N TRP A 154 -11.99 5.54 -16.03
CA TRP A 154 -11.86 4.85 -14.75
C TRP A 154 -10.47 5.06 -14.13
N ILE A 155 -9.42 5.06 -14.95
CA ILE A 155 -8.06 5.27 -14.47
C ILE A 155 -7.87 6.70 -13.93
N ILE A 156 -8.54 7.68 -14.55
CA ILE A 156 -8.60 9.05 -14.00
C ILE A 156 -9.30 9.06 -12.63
N LEU A 157 -10.46 8.40 -12.51
CA LEU A 157 -11.16 8.29 -11.22
C LEU A 157 -10.30 7.59 -10.18
N MET A 158 -9.60 6.52 -10.57
CA MET A 158 -8.65 5.81 -9.70
C MET A 158 -7.59 6.75 -9.13
N GLY A 159 -7.00 7.60 -9.96
CA GLY A 159 -6.02 8.60 -9.50
C GLY A 159 -6.63 9.63 -8.54
N ILE A 160 -7.86 10.08 -8.80
CA ILE A 160 -8.57 11.02 -7.91
C ILE A 160 -8.86 10.38 -6.55
N GLU A 161 -9.40 9.16 -6.54
CA GLU A 161 -9.70 8.45 -5.29
C GLU A 161 -8.43 8.04 -4.54
N HIS A 162 -7.34 7.72 -5.24
CA HIS A 162 -6.03 7.50 -4.64
C HIS A 162 -5.50 8.78 -3.94
N GLU A 163 -5.62 9.94 -4.57
CA GLU A 163 -5.22 11.20 -3.93
C GLU A 163 -6.07 11.51 -2.69
N ARG A 164 -7.36 11.12 -2.67
CA ARG A 164 -8.23 11.24 -1.48
C ARG A 164 -7.80 10.33 -0.33
N ILE A 165 -7.32 9.12 -0.61
CA ILE A 165 -6.68 8.27 0.41
C ILE A 165 -5.48 9.01 1.02
N HIS A 166 -4.67 9.63 0.17
CA HIS A 166 -3.48 10.36 0.64
C HIS A 166 -3.78 11.69 1.32
N ILE A 167 -4.93 12.32 1.09
CA ILE A 167 -5.42 13.42 1.94
C ILE A 167 -5.61 12.91 3.37
N GLU A 168 -6.31 11.80 3.55
CA GLU A 168 -6.57 11.17 4.86
C GLU A 168 -5.26 10.80 5.56
N THR A 169 -4.42 10.00 4.91
CA THR A 169 -3.20 9.48 5.52
C THR A 169 -2.14 10.54 5.77
N SER A 170 -2.01 11.53 4.88
CA SER A 170 -1.07 12.65 5.09
C SER A 170 -1.44 13.53 6.28
N LEU A 171 -2.73 13.72 6.56
CA LEU A 171 -3.15 14.48 7.75
C LEU A 171 -2.72 13.82 9.06
N VAL A 172 -2.69 12.48 9.11
CA VAL A 172 -2.13 11.74 10.24
C VAL A 172 -0.63 12.04 10.38
N LEU A 173 0.10 12.01 9.26
CA LEU A 173 1.54 12.31 9.26
C LEU A 173 1.82 13.75 9.72
N HIS A 174 0.99 14.73 9.33
CA HIS A 174 1.10 16.10 9.82
C HIS A 174 0.85 16.19 11.36
N ARG A 175 0.00 15.33 11.92
CA ARG A 175 -0.21 15.25 13.36
C ARG A 175 0.94 14.57 14.09
N GLN A 176 1.67 13.67 13.46
CA GLN A 176 2.80 12.94 14.05
C GLN A 176 4.11 13.74 14.00
N ILE A 177 4.27 14.63 13.03
CA ILE A 177 5.46 15.50 12.97
C ILE A 177 5.48 16.48 14.16
N PRO A 178 6.66 16.84 14.76
CA PRO A 178 6.72 17.76 15.89
C PRO A 178 5.99 19.08 15.62
N ILE A 179 5.29 19.60 16.65
CA ILE A 179 4.41 20.77 16.51
C ILE A 179 5.13 22.03 16.02
N GLU A 180 6.41 22.18 16.35
CA GLU A 180 7.24 23.30 15.90
C GLU A 180 7.46 23.37 14.40
N PHE A 181 7.22 22.27 13.67
CA PHE A 181 7.30 22.19 12.22
C PHE A 181 5.97 22.48 11.52
N ILE A 182 4.90 22.61 12.27
CA ILE A 182 3.55 22.86 11.76
C ILE A 182 3.13 24.29 12.07
N LYS A 183 2.44 24.91 11.10
CA LYS A 183 1.80 26.23 11.28
C LYS A 183 0.28 26.10 11.19
N GLU A 184 -0.42 26.98 11.85
CA GLU A 184 -1.86 27.10 11.71
C GLU A 184 -2.23 27.64 10.32
N VAL A 185 -3.25 27.06 9.73
CA VAL A 185 -3.91 27.54 8.52
C VAL A 185 -5.33 27.91 8.89
N ALA A 186 -5.73 29.14 8.60
CA ALA A 186 -6.97 29.74 9.11
C ALA A 186 -8.23 28.96 8.72
N GLU A 187 -8.17 28.27 7.57
CA GLU A 187 -9.27 27.46 7.04
C GLU A 187 -9.49 26.13 7.79
N PHE A 188 -8.48 25.65 8.53
CA PHE A 188 -8.53 24.38 9.24
C PHE A 188 -9.09 24.53 10.65
N ASN A 189 -10.40 24.75 10.72
CA ASN A 189 -11.11 24.98 11.98
C ASN A 189 -11.35 23.68 12.74
N ILE A 190 -10.68 23.49 13.87
CA ILE A 190 -10.93 22.37 14.77
C ILE A 190 -12.19 22.61 15.60
N CYS A 191 -12.78 21.53 16.12
CA CYS A 191 -13.85 21.62 17.11
C CYS A 191 -13.34 22.36 18.36
N THR A 192 -14.16 23.23 18.94
CA THR A 192 -13.78 24.09 20.07
C THR A 192 -14.54 23.76 21.36
N HIS A 193 -15.45 22.80 21.34
CA HIS A 193 -16.22 22.41 22.51
C HIS A 193 -15.87 20.99 22.97
N SER A 194 -15.90 20.78 24.23
CA SER A 194 -15.73 19.52 24.91
C SER A 194 -16.40 19.55 26.28
N SER A 195 -16.70 18.39 26.81
CA SER A 195 -17.31 18.20 28.15
C SER A 195 -16.69 16.98 28.83
N ASN A 196 -17.27 16.58 29.96
CA ASN A 196 -16.90 15.31 30.59
C ASN A 196 -17.29 14.13 29.67
N ALA A 197 -16.47 13.08 29.68
CA ALA A 197 -16.75 11.86 28.94
C ALA A 197 -18.12 11.27 29.33
N PRO A 198 -18.98 10.99 28.36
CA PRO A 198 -20.25 10.35 28.65
C PRO A 198 -20.00 8.90 29.11
N LYS A 199 -20.79 8.42 30.08
CA LYS A 199 -20.74 7.03 30.46
C LYS A 199 -21.18 6.15 29.27
N ASN A 200 -20.30 5.28 28.82
CA ASN A 200 -20.60 4.39 27.71
C ASN A 200 -21.60 3.30 28.16
N GLY A 201 -22.46 2.91 27.27
CA GLY A 201 -23.45 1.86 27.45
C GLY A 201 -23.41 0.87 26.30
N MET A 202 -24.19 -0.22 26.42
CA MET A 202 -24.26 -1.27 25.38
C MET A 202 -25.61 -1.26 24.70
N ILE A 203 -25.62 -1.26 23.39
CA ILE A 203 -26.80 -1.39 22.52
C ILE A 203 -26.91 -2.84 22.04
N ALA A 204 -28.07 -3.45 22.22
CA ALA A 204 -28.34 -4.80 21.70
C ALA A 204 -28.58 -4.72 20.18
N ILE A 205 -27.81 -5.48 19.44
CA ILE A 205 -27.93 -5.64 17.98
C ILE A 205 -28.43 -7.02 17.67
N LYS A 206 -29.47 -7.11 16.86
CA LYS A 206 -30.05 -8.39 16.45
C LYS A 206 -29.15 -9.02 15.39
N GLY A 207 -28.82 -10.30 15.61
CA GLY A 207 -28.06 -11.12 14.66
C GLY A 207 -28.87 -11.47 13.42
N SER A 208 -28.18 -11.67 12.33
CA SER A 208 -28.76 -12.14 11.06
C SER A 208 -27.68 -12.63 10.10
N ASP A 209 -28.10 -13.11 8.92
CA ASP A 209 -27.21 -13.31 7.79
C ASP A 209 -26.73 -11.95 7.27
N VAL A 210 -25.42 -11.83 7.13
CA VAL A 210 -24.74 -10.65 6.60
C VAL A 210 -24.11 -10.99 5.25
N VAL A 211 -24.34 -10.13 4.27
CA VAL A 211 -23.69 -10.20 2.96
C VAL A 211 -22.82 -8.96 2.78
N LEU A 212 -21.55 -9.17 2.55
CA LEU A 212 -20.56 -8.14 2.24
C LEU A 212 -20.19 -8.19 0.76
N GLY A 213 -19.59 -7.11 0.28
CA GLY A 213 -19.18 -6.94 -1.11
C GLY A 213 -20.21 -6.18 -1.92
N LYS A 214 -19.88 -5.93 -3.18
CA LYS A 214 -20.76 -5.29 -4.16
C LYS A 214 -20.53 -5.85 -5.56
N GLU A 215 -21.53 -5.71 -6.41
CA GLU A 215 -21.48 -6.11 -7.81
C GLU A 215 -20.68 -5.10 -8.65
N LYS A 216 -20.00 -5.55 -9.71
CA LYS A 216 -19.33 -4.66 -10.67
C LYS A 216 -20.24 -3.64 -11.35
N SER A 217 -21.54 -3.93 -11.40
CA SER A 217 -22.59 -3.03 -11.92
C SER A 217 -23.01 -1.91 -10.96
N HIS A 218 -22.51 -1.93 -9.70
CA HIS A 218 -22.84 -0.92 -8.69
C HIS A 218 -22.57 0.49 -9.23
N ASN A 219 -23.43 1.46 -8.89
CA ASN A 219 -23.39 2.81 -9.47
C ASN A 219 -22.29 3.73 -8.91
N LEU A 220 -21.57 3.30 -7.86
CA LEU A 220 -20.47 4.04 -7.27
C LEU A 220 -19.12 3.46 -7.72
N TYR A 221 -18.09 4.30 -7.75
CA TYR A 221 -16.70 3.86 -7.85
C TYR A 221 -16.37 2.87 -6.72
N GLY A 222 -15.39 2.01 -6.90
CA GLY A 222 -14.88 1.11 -5.89
C GLY A 222 -13.53 0.52 -6.22
N TRP A 223 -12.81 0.18 -5.17
CA TRP A 223 -11.57 -0.56 -5.25
C TRP A 223 -11.82 -2.06 -5.50
N ASP A 224 -10.83 -2.78 -5.97
CA ASP A 224 -10.92 -4.20 -6.29
C ASP A 224 -11.40 -5.06 -5.12
N ASN A 225 -10.97 -4.73 -3.89
CA ASN A 225 -11.34 -5.45 -2.66
C ASN A 225 -12.79 -5.28 -2.20
N GLU A 226 -13.52 -4.34 -2.80
CA GLU A 226 -14.93 -4.10 -2.49
C GLU A 226 -15.87 -5.01 -3.29
N TYR A 227 -15.37 -5.60 -4.40
CA TYR A 227 -16.15 -6.45 -5.30
C TYR A 227 -16.09 -7.91 -4.91
N GLY A 228 -17.13 -8.64 -5.31
CA GLY A 228 -17.34 -10.03 -4.93
C GLY A 228 -18.38 -10.18 -3.85
N LYS A 229 -18.44 -11.35 -3.23
CA LYS A 229 -19.45 -11.68 -2.24
C LYS A 229 -18.86 -12.49 -1.08
N TYR A 230 -19.19 -12.08 0.12
CA TYR A 230 -18.91 -12.86 1.34
C TYR A 230 -20.18 -12.93 2.18
N SER A 231 -20.50 -14.11 2.73
CA SER A 231 -21.71 -14.33 3.53
C SER A 231 -21.36 -14.99 4.86
N GLN A 232 -21.87 -14.42 5.94
CA GLN A 232 -21.69 -14.96 7.29
C GLN A 232 -22.94 -14.71 8.13
N TYR A 233 -23.35 -15.70 8.91
CA TYR A 233 -24.32 -15.49 9.98
C TYR A 233 -23.61 -14.89 11.21
N VAL A 234 -24.20 -13.85 11.79
CA VAL A 234 -23.75 -13.20 13.03
C VAL A 234 -24.82 -13.41 14.09
N ASP A 235 -24.42 -13.88 15.27
CA ASP A 235 -25.32 -14.03 16.41
C ASP A 235 -25.76 -12.69 17.00
N ASP A 236 -26.80 -12.70 17.85
CA ASP A 236 -27.18 -11.52 18.64
C ASP A 236 -25.98 -11.05 19.49
N PHE A 237 -25.66 -9.79 19.45
CA PHE A 237 -24.53 -9.21 20.17
C PHE A 237 -24.86 -7.83 20.75
N LYS A 238 -23.93 -7.25 21.50
CA LYS A 238 -24.04 -5.88 22.00
C LYS A 238 -22.86 -5.05 21.52
N ALA A 239 -23.11 -3.82 21.11
CA ALA A 239 -22.09 -2.85 20.73
C ALA A 239 -22.09 -1.67 21.68
N SER A 240 -20.93 -1.06 21.93
CA SER A 240 -20.84 0.17 22.72
C SER A 240 -21.60 1.30 22.02
N LYS A 241 -22.33 2.09 22.79
CA LYS A 241 -23.17 3.19 22.32
C LYS A 241 -22.35 4.28 21.64
N TYR A 242 -21.20 4.58 22.24
CA TYR A 242 -20.24 5.58 21.79
C TYR A 242 -18.94 4.89 21.36
N LEU A 243 -18.11 5.61 20.60
CA LEU A 243 -16.70 5.30 20.48
C LEU A 243 -16.05 5.40 21.87
N VAL A 244 -14.94 4.73 22.10
CA VAL A 244 -14.15 4.91 23.34
C VAL A 244 -13.60 6.33 23.33
N SER A 245 -13.95 7.11 24.37
CA SER A 245 -13.51 8.48 24.50
C SER A 245 -12.14 8.58 25.18
N ASN A 246 -11.49 9.74 25.03
CA ASN A 246 -10.25 10.03 25.78
C ASN A 246 -10.43 9.83 27.28
N GLY A 247 -11.57 10.23 27.84
CA GLY A 247 -11.85 10.06 29.26
C GLY A 247 -12.00 8.60 29.66
N GLU A 248 -12.67 7.77 28.85
CA GLU A 248 -12.79 6.33 29.11
C GLU A 248 -11.43 5.62 28.97
N PHE A 249 -10.63 5.98 27.96
CA PHE A 249 -9.30 5.40 27.75
C PHE A 249 -8.28 5.84 28.82
N MET A 250 -8.46 7.03 29.38
CA MET A 250 -7.58 7.55 30.43
C MET A 250 -7.57 6.68 31.69
N GLU A 251 -8.66 5.97 31.98
CA GLU A 251 -8.68 5.00 33.10
C GLU A 251 -7.65 3.89 32.85
N PHE A 252 -7.60 3.35 31.62
CA PHE A 252 -6.63 2.33 31.22
C PHE A 252 -5.19 2.84 31.39
N VAL A 253 -4.90 4.06 30.92
CA VAL A 253 -3.57 4.66 31.06
C VAL A 253 -3.18 4.83 32.53
N LYS A 254 -4.07 5.42 33.36
CA LYS A 254 -3.81 5.69 34.78
C LYS A 254 -3.73 4.43 35.65
N GLU A 255 -4.36 3.34 35.23
CA GLU A 255 -4.31 2.04 35.94
C GLU A 255 -3.13 1.17 35.46
N GLY A 256 -2.15 1.75 34.73
CA GLY A 256 -0.93 1.06 34.30
C GLY A 256 -1.09 0.20 33.05
N GLY A 257 -2.05 0.50 32.18
CA GLY A 257 -2.35 -0.30 31.00
C GLY A 257 -1.21 -0.44 30.01
N TYR A 258 -0.31 0.55 29.94
CA TYR A 258 0.91 0.48 29.11
C TYR A 258 2.09 -0.21 29.81
N GLU A 259 2.00 -0.44 31.12
CA GLU A 259 3.06 -1.05 31.93
C GLU A 259 2.80 -2.55 32.17
N ASP A 260 1.54 -2.97 32.16
CA ASP A 260 1.14 -4.37 32.39
C ASP A 260 1.11 -5.14 31.05
N GLU A 261 2.17 -5.93 30.79
CA GLU A 261 2.32 -6.74 29.58
C GLU A 261 1.20 -7.78 29.38
N GLU A 262 0.40 -8.10 30.42
CA GLU A 262 -0.72 -9.04 30.32
C GLU A 262 -1.79 -8.56 29.32
N PHE A 263 -1.94 -7.25 29.14
CA PHE A 263 -2.92 -6.69 28.22
C PHE A 263 -2.46 -6.74 26.74
N TRP A 264 -1.19 -7.05 26.48
CA TRP A 264 -0.58 -6.96 25.15
C TRP A 264 -0.26 -8.38 24.63
N ASP A 265 -0.62 -8.65 23.36
CA ASP A 265 -0.14 -9.83 22.67
C ASP A 265 1.34 -9.70 22.29
N GLU A 266 1.88 -10.63 21.53
CA GLU A 266 3.27 -10.63 21.13
C GLU A 266 3.63 -9.39 20.28
N GLU A 267 2.77 -9.02 19.30
CA GLU A 267 2.95 -7.85 18.47
C GLU A 267 2.84 -6.55 19.29
N GLY A 268 1.89 -6.49 20.22
CA GLY A 268 1.72 -5.38 21.14
C GLY A 268 2.92 -5.19 22.06
N ARG A 269 3.51 -6.26 22.60
CA ARG A 269 4.75 -6.17 23.39
C ARG A 269 5.93 -5.70 22.56
N LYS A 270 6.04 -6.15 21.30
CA LYS A 270 7.05 -5.65 20.36
C LYS A 270 6.87 -4.15 20.10
N PHE A 271 5.62 -3.71 19.88
CA PHE A 271 5.29 -2.28 19.72
C PHE A 271 5.72 -1.46 20.93
N LEU A 272 5.36 -1.84 22.16
CA LEU A 272 5.76 -1.14 23.38
C LEU A 272 7.28 -1.03 23.52
N LYS A 273 7.98 -2.13 23.26
CA LYS A 273 9.46 -2.18 23.34
C LYS A 273 10.13 -1.23 22.35
N ILE A 274 9.62 -1.11 21.13
CA ILE A 274 10.23 -0.31 20.07
C ILE A 274 9.84 1.16 20.21
N SER A 275 8.54 1.45 20.43
CA SER A 275 8.04 2.82 20.52
C SER A 275 8.32 3.49 21.87
N GLY A 276 8.46 2.70 22.94
CA GLY A 276 8.52 3.22 24.31
C GLY A 276 7.22 3.91 24.73
N ALA A 277 6.08 3.61 24.08
CA ALA A 277 4.80 4.26 24.34
C ALA A 277 4.33 4.05 25.79
N LYS A 278 3.81 5.11 26.40
CA LYS A 278 3.21 5.13 27.74
C LYS A 278 1.77 5.65 27.75
N HIS A 279 1.33 6.19 26.65
CA HIS A 279 0.00 6.74 26.40
C HIS A 279 -0.22 6.86 24.88
N PRO A 280 -1.44 7.16 24.41
CA PRO A 280 -1.72 7.37 22.98
C PRO A 280 -0.81 8.44 22.35
N THR A 281 -0.40 8.22 21.10
CA THR A 281 0.60 9.08 20.42
C THR A 281 0.18 10.54 20.28
N PHE A 282 -1.13 10.83 20.23
CA PHE A 282 -1.65 12.20 20.12
C PHE A 282 -1.94 12.87 21.46
N TRP A 283 -1.58 12.23 22.56
CA TRP A 283 -1.56 12.85 23.87
C TRP A 283 -0.19 13.45 24.13
N VAL A 284 -0.16 14.60 24.75
CA VAL A 284 1.06 15.33 25.12
C VAL A 284 1.06 15.50 26.62
N GLU A 285 2.03 14.90 27.31
CA GLU A 285 2.16 15.04 28.76
C GLU A 285 2.95 16.31 29.12
N ASP A 286 2.41 17.10 30.03
CA ASP A 286 3.10 18.26 30.67
C ASP A 286 2.89 18.27 32.18
N GLU A 287 3.39 19.29 32.84
CA GLU A 287 3.28 19.43 34.31
C GLU A 287 1.82 19.49 34.83
N SER A 288 0.87 19.83 33.98
CA SER A 288 -0.57 19.90 34.29
C SER A 288 -1.32 18.58 34.02
N GLY A 289 -0.66 17.60 33.41
CA GLY A 289 -1.23 16.32 32.97
C GLY A 289 -1.24 16.18 31.47
N PHE A 290 -2.21 15.42 30.92
CA PHE A 290 -2.32 15.19 29.50
C PHE A 290 -3.07 16.29 28.76
N LYS A 291 -2.51 16.72 27.63
CA LYS A 291 -3.13 17.53 26.59
C LYS A 291 -3.31 16.73 25.33
N TYR A 292 -4.01 17.28 24.36
CA TYR A 292 -4.34 16.60 23.11
C TYR A 292 -3.77 17.35 21.90
N ARG A 293 -3.08 16.64 21.02
CA ARG A 293 -2.63 17.10 19.72
C ARG A 293 -3.76 17.02 18.71
N ALA A 294 -4.52 18.10 18.56
CA ALA A 294 -5.35 18.34 17.39
C ALA A 294 -4.45 18.64 16.18
N LEU A 295 -4.96 18.94 15.00
CA LEU A 295 -4.16 19.07 13.78
C LEU A 295 -2.88 19.92 13.98
N ALA A 296 -3.02 21.24 14.11
CA ALA A 296 -1.91 22.19 14.26
C ALA A 296 -1.82 22.80 15.65
N LYS A 297 -2.57 22.28 16.63
CA LYS A 297 -2.68 22.83 17.98
C LYS A 297 -2.55 21.75 19.04
N ILE A 298 -1.97 22.13 20.17
CA ILE A 298 -2.09 21.38 21.42
C ILE A 298 -3.18 22.08 22.24
N ILE A 299 -4.21 21.33 22.59
CA ILE A 299 -5.37 21.83 23.35
C ILE A 299 -5.51 21.09 24.67
N ASP A 300 -6.27 21.62 25.60
CA ASP A 300 -6.63 20.89 26.80
C ASP A 300 -7.32 19.58 26.43
N MET A 301 -7.10 18.53 27.23
CA MET A 301 -7.59 17.19 26.92
C MET A 301 -9.12 17.15 26.78
N PRO A 302 -9.64 16.92 25.56
CA PRO A 302 -11.08 16.81 25.32
C PRO A 302 -11.56 15.41 25.75
N LEU A 303 -12.05 15.30 26.99
CA LEU A 303 -12.38 14.00 27.60
C LEU A 303 -13.49 13.24 26.86
N ASP A 304 -14.40 13.95 26.21
CA ASP A 304 -15.53 13.39 25.46
C ASP A 304 -15.26 13.19 23.94
N TRP A 305 -14.05 13.52 23.45
CA TRP A 305 -13.69 13.17 22.07
C TRP A 305 -13.21 11.73 22.00
N PRO A 306 -13.32 11.05 20.83
CA PRO A 306 -12.79 9.72 20.66
C PRO A 306 -11.28 9.70 20.87
N VAL A 307 -10.77 8.62 21.47
CA VAL A 307 -9.33 8.40 21.55
C VAL A 307 -8.79 7.99 20.18
N ASP A 308 -7.71 8.63 19.74
CA ASP A 308 -6.96 8.19 18.56
C ASP A 308 -5.86 7.21 19.00
N VAL A 309 -5.95 5.96 18.55
CA VAL A 309 -5.04 4.87 18.91
C VAL A 309 -4.81 3.92 17.72
N ASN A 310 -3.76 3.13 17.77
CA ASN A 310 -3.60 2.04 16.84
C ASN A 310 -4.39 0.78 17.28
N ALA A 311 -4.41 -0.26 16.43
CA ALA A 311 -5.20 -1.48 16.72
C ALA A 311 -4.69 -2.23 17.95
N LEU A 312 -3.38 -2.23 18.19
CA LEU A 312 -2.77 -2.94 19.33
C LEU A 312 -3.20 -2.30 20.67
N GLU A 313 -3.25 -0.97 20.70
CA GLU A 313 -3.74 -0.21 21.87
C GLU A 313 -5.24 -0.45 22.10
N ALA A 314 -6.04 -0.50 21.04
CA ALA A 314 -7.46 -0.79 21.12
C ALA A 314 -7.74 -2.21 21.62
N GLU A 315 -6.99 -3.20 21.17
CA GLU A 315 -7.06 -4.58 21.64
C GLU A 315 -6.61 -4.71 23.09
N ALA A 316 -5.54 -4.01 23.49
CA ALA A 316 -5.06 -4.00 24.89
C ALA A 316 -6.10 -3.40 25.83
N PHE A 317 -6.77 -2.31 25.43
CA PHE A 317 -7.88 -1.75 26.20
C PHE A 317 -9.03 -2.76 26.37
N CYS A 318 -9.40 -3.50 25.33
CA CYS A 318 -10.42 -4.54 25.45
C CYS A 318 -10.02 -5.62 26.45
N ARG A 319 -8.75 -6.08 26.46
CA ARG A 319 -8.24 -7.08 27.41
C ARG A 319 -8.25 -6.54 28.85
N TYR A 320 -7.83 -5.28 29.04
CA TYR A 320 -7.93 -4.61 30.35
C TYR A 320 -9.38 -4.56 30.85
N LYS A 321 -10.32 -4.16 30.00
CA LYS A 321 -11.75 -4.08 30.33
C LYS A 321 -12.33 -5.46 30.65
N ASN A 322 -11.90 -6.49 29.96
CA ASN A 322 -12.26 -7.90 30.22
C ASN A 322 -11.85 -8.33 31.63
N LYS A 323 -10.61 -8.02 32.02
CA LYS A 323 -10.09 -8.33 33.35
C LYS A 323 -10.85 -7.56 34.43
N LYS A 324 -11.13 -6.28 34.19
CA LYS A 324 -11.79 -5.38 35.15
C LYS A 324 -13.27 -5.74 35.39
N GLU A 325 -13.99 -6.11 34.33
CA GLU A 325 -15.46 -6.30 34.39
C GLU A 325 -15.91 -7.76 34.33
N GLY A 326 -15.02 -8.70 34.02
CA GLY A 326 -15.36 -10.12 33.86
C GLY A 326 -16.25 -10.41 32.65
N VAL A 327 -16.20 -9.58 31.62
CA VAL A 327 -16.98 -9.66 30.38
C VAL A 327 -16.03 -9.77 29.21
N ASN A 328 -16.37 -10.51 28.17
CA ASN A 328 -15.52 -10.68 26.98
C ASN A 328 -15.81 -9.59 25.94
N TYR A 329 -15.13 -8.47 26.06
CA TYR A 329 -15.14 -7.39 25.06
C TYR A 329 -14.11 -7.65 23.98
N SER A 330 -14.42 -7.28 22.75
CA SER A 330 -13.51 -7.30 21.60
C SER A 330 -13.82 -6.16 20.64
N LEU A 331 -12.94 -5.91 19.69
CA LEU A 331 -13.25 -5.09 18.53
C LEU A 331 -14.33 -5.77 17.67
N PRO A 332 -15.19 -5.03 16.97
CA PRO A 332 -16.17 -5.63 16.07
C PRO A 332 -15.46 -6.29 14.87
N SER A 333 -16.06 -7.35 14.33
CA SER A 333 -15.73 -7.84 13.00
C SER A 333 -16.38 -6.95 11.92
N GLU A 334 -15.95 -7.07 10.65
CA GLU A 334 -16.56 -6.38 9.52
C GLU A 334 -18.06 -6.73 9.38
N ALA A 335 -18.43 -8.01 9.61
CA ALA A 335 -19.82 -8.45 9.56
C ALA A 335 -20.66 -7.86 10.72
N GLU A 336 -20.11 -7.82 11.92
CA GLU A 336 -20.78 -7.16 13.07
C GLU A 336 -20.93 -5.67 12.85
N TYR A 337 -19.89 -5.01 12.29
CA TYR A 337 -19.97 -3.60 11.95
C TYR A 337 -21.06 -3.34 10.89
N ARG A 338 -21.23 -4.22 9.90
CA ARG A 338 -22.32 -4.11 8.93
C ARG A 338 -23.69 -4.11 9.61
N LEU A 339 -23.92 -4.96 10.62
CA LEU A 339 -25.18 -4.96 11.38
C LEU A 339 -25.33 -3.70 12.23
N ILE A 340 -24.26 -3.16 12.78
CA ILE A 340 -24.27 -1.87 13.48
C ILE A 340 -24.68 -0.76 12.50
N TYR A 341 -24.14 -0.76 11.29
CA TYR A 341 -24.46 0.20 10.24
C TYR A 341 -25.94 0.14 9.82
N GLU A 342 -26.48 -1.06 9.67
CA GLU A 342 -27.88 -1.30 9.35
C GLU A 342 -28.83 -0.90 10.51
N TYR A 343 -28.40 -1.20 11.75
CA TYR A 343 -29.12 -0.75 12.95
C TYR A 343 -29.22 0.77 13.02
N ALA A 344 -28.18 1.47 12.65
CA ALA A 344 -28.13 2.94 12.56
C ALA A 344 -28.98 3.49 11.41
N LYS A 345 -29.47 2.65 10.48
CA LYS A 345 -30.28 3.02 9.29
C LYS A 345 -29.56 4.01 8.38
N LEU A 346 -28.27 3.80 8.16
CA LEU A 346 -27.46 4.62 7.29
C LEU A 346 -27.61 4.15 5.82
N GLU A 347 -27.57 5.11 4.89
CA GLU A 347 -27.57 4.88 3.46
C GLU A 347 -26.20 4.44 2.95
N ASP A 348 -26.09 3.95 1.70
CA ASP A 348 -24.81 3.57 1.07
C ASP A 348 -23.81 4.72 1.02
N ILE A 349 -24.28 5.94 0.87
CA ILE A 349 -23.53 7.18 1.05
C ILE A 349 -24.12 7.87 2.28
N PRO A 350 -23.39 7.95 3.41
CA PRO A 350 -23.88 8.63 4.60
C PRO A 350 -24.14 10.11 4.34
N ASP A 351 -25.25 10.60 4.79
CA ASP A 351 -25.50 12.04 4.79
C ASP A 351 -24.67 12.72 5.91
N PHE A 352 -23.72 13.56 5.51
CA PHE A 352 -22.89 14.35 6.43
C PHE A 352 -23.33 15.81 6.53
N HIS A 353 -24.38 16.19 5.82
CA HIS A 353 -24.98 17.51 5.94
C HIS A 353 -25.91 17.58 7.18
N GLU A 354 -26.33 18.75 7.53
CA GLU A 354 -27.31 18.97 8.59
C GLU A 354 -26.99 18.28 9.93
N SER A 355 -25.69 18.23 10.30
CA SER A 355 -25.23 17.66 11.57
C SER A 355 -25.48 16.17 11.75
N ARG A 356 -25.35 15.36 10.66
CA ARG A 356 -25.55 13.91 10.74
C ARG A 356 -24.26 13.10 10.87
N ALA A 357 -23.12 13.60 10.41
CA ALA A 357 -21.81 12.96 10.59
C ALA A 357 -20.67 13.96 10.45
N ASN A 358 -19.60 13.79 11.21
CA ASN A 358 -18.36 14.55 11.05
C ASN A 358 -17.50 13.88 9.98
N LEU A 359 -17.73 14.24 8.72
CA LEU A 359 -17.12 13.71 7.51
C LEU A 359 -16.77 14.83 6.55
N ASN A 360 -15.86 14.55 5.60
CA ASN A 360 -15.57 15.37 4.43
C ASN A 360 -15.20 16.82 4.78
N PHE A 361 -14.54 17.05 5.92
CA PHE A 361 -14.19 18.38 6.44
C PHE A 361 -15.40 19.31 6.63
N TYR A 362 -16.60 18.78 6.58
CA TYR A 362 -17.81 19.59 6.54
C TYR A 362 -18.06 20.35 7.85
N HIS A 363 -17.84 19.68 8.99
CA HIS A 363 -18.04 20.28 10.31
C HIS A 363 -16.72 20.79 10.91
N TYR A 364 -15.75 19.90 11.08
CA TYR A 364 -14.49 20.18 11.73
C TYR A 364 -13.30 19.57 11.01
N PHE A 365 -12.13 20.18 11.19
CA PHE A 365 -10.83 19.62 10.82
C PHE A 365 -10.17 18.91 12.03
N SER A 366 -10.98 18.22 12.79
CA SER A 366 -10.60 17.43 13.96
C SER A 366 -11.73 16.48 14.33
N SER A 367 -11.46 15.59 15.28
CA SER A 367 -12.52 14.90 16.03
C SER A 367 -13.39 15.91 16.81
N CYS A 368 -14.51 15.43 17.33
CA CYS A 368 -15.48 16.15 18.13
C CYS A 368 -16.12 15.21 19.16
N PRO A 369 -16.98 15.66 20.10
CA PRO A 369 -17.57 14.81 21.12
C PRO A 369 -18.26 13.55 20.58
N VAL A 370 -17.98 12.39 21.19
CA VAL A 370 -18.53 11.07 20.80
C VAL A 370 -20.06 10.95 20.89
N ASN A 371 -20.72 11.93 21.47
CA ASN A 371 -22.17 12.00 21.65
C ASN A 371 -22.84 13.06 20.77
N GLU A 372 -22.13 13.62 19.79
CA GLU A 372 -22.66 14.67 18.92
C GLU A 372 -23.48 14.11 17.77
N PHE A 373 -22.98 13.11 17.04
CA PHE A 373 -23.61 12.57 15.84
C PHE A 373 -24.24 11.19 16.07
N GLY A 374 -25.53 11.18 16.37
CA GLY A 374 -26.26 9.96 16.72
C GLY A 374 -27.25 9.47 15.66
N HIS A 375 -27.31 8.14 15.49
CA HIS A 375 -28.22 7.46 14.59
C HIS A 375 -28.93 6.32 15.31
N ASN A 376 -30.24 6.41 15.46
CA ASN A 376 -31.05 5.39 16.15
C ASN A 376 -30.52 5.02 17.56
N GLY A 377 -29.95 5.98 18.28
CA GLY A 377 -29.45 5.79 19.65
C GLY A 377 -28.00 5.25 19.78
N ILE A 378 -27.33 4.93 18.68
CA ILE A 378 -25.90 4.67 18.60
C ILE A 378 -25.22 5.86 17.90
N TYR A 379 -23.96 6.16 18.25
CA TYR A 379 -23.28 7.38 17.82
C TYR A 379 -22.03 7.06 17.02
N ASP A 380 -21.63 8.00 16.13
CA ASP A 380 -20.41 7.91 15.31
C ASP A 380 -20.22 6.52 14.68
N VAL A 381 -21.27 5.97 14.10
CA VAL A 381 -21.14 4.74 13.30
C VAL A 381 -20.34 5.04 12.05
N VAL A 382 -20.49 6.26 11.50
CA VAL A 382 -19.68 6.81 10.42
C VAL A 382 -19.17 8.18 10.81
N GLY A 383 -17.96 8.51 10.38
CA GLY A 383 -17.31 9.79 10.66
C GLY A 383 -16.67 9.88 12.04
N ASN A 384 -16.18 11.05 12.35
CA ASN A 384 -15.39 11.39 13.53
C ASN A 384 -14.00 10.74 13.51
N VAL A 385 -13.88 9.45 13.76
CA VAL A 385 -12.64 8.67 13.54
C VAL A 385 -12.96 7.31 12.93
N TRP A 386 -12.05 6.76 12.14
CA TRP A 386 -12.08 5.36 11.72
C TRP A 386 -12.16 4.45 12.94
N GLN A 387 -12.74 3.28 12.77
CA GLN A 387 -12.89 2.28 13.81
C GLN A 387 -12.10 1.03 13.47
N TRP A 388 -11.14 0.67 14.32
CA TRP A 388 -10.41 -0.57 14.20
C TRP A 388 -11.34 -1.77 14.33
N SER A 389 -11.14 -2.75 13.47
CA SER A 389 -11.85 -4.02 13.43
C SER A 389 -10.89 -5.16 13.78
N ARG A 390 -11.43 -6.27 14.32
CA ARG A 390 -10.65 -7.51 14.48
C ARG A 390 -10.53 -8.32 13.20
N THR A 391 -11.18 -7.91 12.10
CA THR A 391 -11.12 -8.61 10.82
C THR A 391 -9.87 -8.20 10.07
N PRO A 392 -8.99 -9.15 9.71
CA PRO A 392 -7.90 -8.88 8.78
C PRO A 392 -8.45 -8.66 7.38
N MET A 393 -7.66 -8.00 6.53
CA MET A 393 -8.03 -7.82 5.13
C MET A 393 -7.96 -9.14 4.38
N PHE A 394 -8.99 -9.46 3.58
CA PHE A 394 -9.04 -10.60 2.67
C PHE A 394 -9.94 -10.32 1.47
N GLY A 395 -9.74 -11.06 0.37
CA GLY A 395 -10.57 -10.97 -0.82
C GLY A 395 -11.89 -11.71 -0.65
N PHE A 396 -12.97 -11.19 -1.22
CA PHE A 396 -14.27 -11.87 -1.28
C PHE A 396 -14.33 -12.90 -2.41
N ASP A 397 -15.29 -13.82 -2.39
CA ASP A 397 -15.58 -14.70 -3.52
C ASP A 397 -15.84 -13.87 -4.79
N GLY A 398 -15.11 -14.15 -5.86
CA GLY A 398 -15.14 -13.36 -7.09
C GLY A 398 -14.27 -12.10 -7.05
N PHE A 399 -13.40 -11.95 -6.03
CA PHE A 399 -12.36 -10.96 -6.05
C PHE A 399 -11.48 -11.12 -7.30
N ALA A 400 -11.20 -10.01 -7.96
CA ALA A 400 -10.25 -9.95 -9.06
C ALA A 400 -9.51 -8.64 -8.98
N VAL A 401 -8.20 -8.73 -9.09
CA VAL A 401 -7.31 -7.57 -9.11
C VAL A 401 -7.65 -6.67 -10.30
N HIS A 402 -7.58 -5.37 -10.09
CA HIS A 402 -7.67 -4.41 -11.19
C HIS A 402 -6.30 -4.27 -11.87
N GLU A 403 -6.22 -4.52 -13.19
CA GLU A 403 -4.96 -4.53 -13.95
C GLU A 403 -4.13 -3.25 -13.87
N ALA A 404 -4.77 -2.11 -13.66
CA ALA A 404 -4.09 -0.83 -13.51
C ALA A 404 -3.48 -0.62 -12.10
N TYR A 405 -3.94 -1.37 -11.08
CA TYR A 405 -3.45 -1.22 -9.71
C TYR A 405 -3.43 -2.57 -9.00
N ASP A 406 -2.50 -3.39 -9.41
CA ASP A 406 -2.36 -4.78 -9.00
C ASP A 406 -1.82 -4.95 -7.57
N ASP A 407 -1.16 -3.97 -7.03
CA ASP A 407 -0.57 -3.94 -5.69
C ASP A 407 -1.38 -3.13 -4.66
N PHE A 408 -2.65 -2.83 -4.92
CA PHE A 408 -3.49 -2.10 -3.95
C PHE A 408 -3.95 -2.98 -2.79
N SER A 409 -4.59 -4.11 -3.08
CA SER A 409 -5.25 -4.92 -2.05
C SER A 409 -4.48 -6.17 -1.64
N THR A 410 -3.90 -6.87 -2.60
CA THR A 410 -3.29 -8.17 -2.34
C THR A 410 -2.10 -8.16 -1.38
N PRO A 411 -1.25 -7.12 -1.30
CA PRO A 411 -0.21 -7.06 -0.27
C PRO A 411 -0.77 -7.04 1.16
N THR A 412 -2.02 -6.58 1.33
CA THR A 412 -2.68 -6.53 2.64
C THR A 412 -3.38 -7.84 3.05
N PHE A 413 -3.39 -8.87 2.18
CA PHE A 413 -3.97 -10.19 2.45
C PHE A 413 -3.00 -11.11 3.18
N ASP A 414 -2.36 -10.60 4.21
CA ASP A 414 -1.26 -11.23 4.96
C ASP A 414 -1.64 -11.61 6.40
N ASN A 415 -2.92 -11.49 6.77
CA ASN A 415 -3.43 -11.64 8.13
C ASN A 415 -2.81 -10.68 9.18
N ARG A 416 -2.04 -9.68 8.75
CA ARG A 416 -1.41 -8.68 9.61
C ARG A 416 -2.02 -7.29 9.46
N HIS A 417 -2.73 -7.03 8.35
CA HIS A 417 -3.47 -5.79 8.13
C HIS A 417 -4.89 -5.93 8.65
N SER A 418 -5.24 -5.11 9.62
CA SER A 418 -6.61 -5.04 10.15
C SER A 418 -7.43 -3.97 9.45
N LEU A 419 -8.68 -4.29 9.14
CA LEU A 419 -9.62 -3.34 8.55
C LEU A 419 -9.91 -2.19 9.51
N ILE A 420 -10.00 -0.99 8.95
CA ILE A 420 -10.61 0.19 9.56
C ILE A 420 -11.93 0.50 8.85
N LEU A 421 -12.94 0.85 9.61
CA LEU A 421 -14.33 0.99 9.15
C LEU A 421 -14.92 2.32 9.63
N GLY A 422 -15.88 2.87 8.87
CA GLY A 422 -16.71 3.98 9.30
C GLY A 422 -16.19 5.38 8.98
N SER A 423 -15.01 5.51 8.41
CA SER A 423 -14.46 6.83 8.00
C SER A 423 -14.08 7.77 9.15
N SER A 424 -13.28 8.79 8.87
CA SER A 424 -12.92 9.85 9.82
C SER A 424 -13.48 11.21 9.39
N TRP A 425 -13.26 12.23 10.18
CA TRP A 425 -13.60 13.62 9.87
C TRP A 425 -12.96 14.12 8.55
N ALA A 426 -11.83 13.53 8.15
CA ALA A 426 -11.09 13.87 6.93
C ALA A 426 -11.53 13.06 5.70
N SER A 427 -12.21 11.94 5.90
CA SER A 427 -12.57 11.01 4.83
C SER A 427 -13.55 11.62 3.84
N SER A 428 -13.31 11.38 2.57
CA SER A 428 -14.13 11.88 1.45
C SER A 428 -14.08 10.90 0.28
N GLY A 429 -14.93 11.08 -0.73
CA GLY A 429 -14.98 10.21 -1.91
C GLY A 429 -15.34 8.76 -1.56
N ASN A 430 -14.64 7.79 -2.14
CA ASN A 430 -14.88 6.37 -1.88
C ASN A 430 -14.68 5.99 -0.41
N LEU A 431 -13.86 6.72 0.35
CA LEU A 431 -13.60 6.44 1.76
C LEU A 431 -14.87 6.47 2.63
N ILE A 432 -15.92 7.22 2.26
CA ILE A 432 -17.12 7.39 3.08
C ILE A 432 -18.27 6.43 2.78
N ILE A 433 -18.14 5.58 1.76
CA ILE A 433 -19.24 4.69 1.38
C ILE A 433 -19.34 3.45 2.29
N LYS A 434 -20.54 2.89 2.38
CA LYS A 434 -20.84 1.65 3.13
C LYS A 434 -19.95 0.48 2.79
N HIS A 435 -19.43 0.41 1.56
CA HIS A 435 -18.64 -0.69 1.01
C HIS A 435 -17.14 -0.47 1.07
N SER A 436 -16.68 0.69 1.55
CA SER A 436 -15.26 0.99 1.62
C SER A 436 -14.51 0.03 2.56
N ARG A 437 -13.34 -0.43 2.11
CA ARG A 437 -12.50 -1.38 2.85
C ARG A 437 -11.04 -0.93 2.76
N TYR A 438 -10.53 -0.47 3.89
CA TYR A 438 -9.14 -0.05 4.04
C TYR A 438 -8.53 -0.80 5.21
N ALA A 439 -7.27 -1.17 5.09
CA ALA A 439 -6.57 -1.93 6.12
C ALA A 439 -5.15 -1.42 6.30
N PHE A 440 -4.68 -1.47 7.54
CA PHE A 440 -3.33 -1.06 7.91
C PHE A 440 -2.72 -2.07 8.89
N ARG A 441 -1.40 -2.12 8.93
CA ARG A 441 -0.67 -2.83 9.97
C ARG A 441 -1.14 -2.33 11.34
N LYS A 442 -1.33 -3.22 12.28
CA LYS A 442 -1.92 -2.92 13.59
C LYS A 442 -1.21 -1.83 14.38
N HIS A 443 0.09 -1.65 14.17
CA HIS A 443 0.90 -0.64 14.86
C HIS A 443 0.86 0.75 14.20
N PHE A 444 0.29 0.89 13.00
CA PHE A 444 0.20 2.18 12.33
C PHE A 444 -0.90 3.05 12.92
N PHE A 445 -0.61 4.35 13.01
CA PHE A 445 -1.60 5.34 13.40
C PHE A 445 -2.36 5.86 12.20
N GLN A 446 -3.66 6.04 12.40
CA GLN A 446 -4.58 6.70 11.48
C GLN A 446 -5.41 7.71 12.28
N ASN A 447 -6.30 8.49 11.65
CA ASN A 447 -7.35 9.18 12.39
C ASN A 447 -8.38 8.13 12.86
N ALA A 448 -7.96 7.25 13.75
CA ALA A 448 -8.67 6.05 14.12
C ALA A 448 -8.74 5.84 15.62
N GLY A 449 -9.91 5.46 16.08
CA GLY A 449 -10.20 4.97 17.40
C GLY A 449 -10.93 3.63 17.30
N PHE A 450 -11.85 3.37 18.21
CA PHE A 450 -12.58 2.10 18.20
C PHE A 450 -13.87 2.16 19.03
N ARG A 451 -14.74 1.20 18.74
CA ARG A 451 -15.81 0.76 19.65
C ARG A 451 -15.58 -0.68 20.05
N TYR A 452 -16.18 -1.14 21.10
CA TYR A 452 -16.11 -2.51 21.51
C TYR A 452 -17.48 -3.19 21.46
N VAL A 453 -17.43 -4.52 21.31
CA VAL A 453 -18.62 -5.39 21.27
C VAL A 453 -18.51 -6.50 22.30
N ILE A 454 -19.67 -7.07 22.68
CA ILE A 454 -19.78 -8.35 23.39
C ILE A 454 -20.44 -9.30 22.40
N SER A 455 -19.67 -10.19 21.82
CA SER A 455 -20.12 -11.11 20.78
C SER A 455 -19.61 -12.52 21.03
N LYS A 456 -20.36 -13.50 20.53
CA LYS A 456 -19.98 -14.93 20.51
C LYS A 456 -19.69 -15.43 19.10
N SER A 457 -19.90 -14.57 18.09
CA SER A 457 -19.68 -14.96 16.70
C SER A 457 -18.20 -15.17 16.42
N ASP A 458 -17.88 -16.30 15.81
CA ASP A 458 -16.54 -16.59 15.35
C ASP A 458 -16.15 -15.68 14.17
N LEU A 459 -14.88 -15.32 14.13
CA LEU A 459 -14.31 -14.67 12.96
C LEU A 459 -14.07 -15.72 11.88
N LYS A 460 -14.80 -15.64 10.77
CA LYS A 460 -14.54 -16.45 9.59
C LYS A 460 -13.71 -15.64 8.62
N ILE A 461 -12.58 -16.20 8.20
CA ILE A 461 -11.68 -15.62 7.21
C ILE A 461 -11.65 -16.58 6.03
N GLN A 462 -11.75 -16.06 4.82
CA GLN A 462 -11.57 -16.86 3.61
C GLN A 462 -10.08 -16.97 3.32
N ASN A 463 -9.46 -18.10 3.67
CA ASN A 463 -8.00 -18.26 3.65
C ASN A 463 -7.41 -18.77 2.33
N ASP A 464 -8.23 -19.22 1.38
CA ASP A 464 -7.73 -19.79 0.11
C ASP A 464 -7.98 -18.83 -1.06
N VAL A 465 -7.27 -17.69 -1.07
CA VAL A 465 -7.26 -16.81 -2.26
C VAL A 465 -6.14 -17.25 -3.18
N TYR A 466 -6.50 -17.86 -4.32
CA TYR A 466 -5.59 -18.06 -5.42
C TYR A 466 -5.19 -16.69 -6.01
N GLU A 467 -3.93 -16.55 -6.36
CA GLU A 467 -3.52 -15.40 -7.14
C GLU A 467 -4.27 -15.38 -8.47
N SER A 468 -5.03 -14.35 -8.71
CA SER A 468 -5.90 -14.22 -9.88
C SER A 468 -5.40 -13.22 -10.92
N ASP A 469 -4.41 -12.41 -10.59
CA ASP A 469 -3.77 -11.53 -11.57
C ASP A 469 -3.04 -12.36 -12.65
N GLU A 470 -3.29 -12.02 -13.90
CA GLU A 470 -2.77 -12.80 -15.02
C GLU A 470 -1.24 -12.72 -15.12
N LEU A 471 -0.65 -11.55 -14.86
CA LEU A 471 0.80 -11.37 -14.91
C LEU A 471 1.49 -12.10 -13.77
N VAL A 472 1.01 -11.92 -12.55
CA VAL A 472 1.60 -12.60 -11.36
C VAL A 472 1.43 -14.10 -11.48
N SER A 473 0.25 -14.58 -11.90
CA SER A 473 -0.01 -16.01 -12.16
C SER A 473 0.89 -16.59 -13.25
N GLN A 474 1.16 -15.81 -14.30
CA GLN A 474 2.11 -16.21 -15.35
C GLN A 474 3.54 -16.32 -14.83
N TYR A 475 3.98 -15.39 -13.95
CA TYR A 475 5.28 -15.48 -13.29
C TYR A 475 5.35 -16.61 -12.26
N CYS A 476 4.26 -16.90 -11.53
CA CYS A 476 4.16 -18.11 -10.70
C CYS A 476 4.32 -19.38 -11.54
N GLU A 477 3.61 -19.48 -12.67
CA GLU A 477 3.75 -20.59 -13.59
C GLU A 477 5.17 -20.71 -14.17
N PHE A 478 5.78 -19.59 -14.55
CA PHE A 478 7.15 -19.55 -15.07
C PHE A 478 8.20 -19.98 -14.02
N GLN A 479 8.03 -19.56 -12.77
CA GLN A 479 9.01 -19.84 -11.72
C GLN A 479 8.73 -21.17 -10.98
N TYR A 480 7.46 -21.53 -10.76
CA TYR A 480 7.08 -22.68 -9.92
C TYR A 480 6.35 -23.80 -10.69
N GLY A 481 5.92 -23.55 -11.92
CA GLY A 481 5.21 -24.52 -12.75
C GLY A 481 6.12 -25.58 -13.37
N ASP A 482 5.55 -26.33 -14.32
CA ASP A 482 6.20 -27.45 -14.99
C ASP A 482 7.32 -27.01 -15.94
N GLU A 483 8.23 -27.95 -16.24
CA GLU A 483 9.23 -27.77 -17.31
C GLU A 483 8.61 -28.21 -18.65
N TYR A 484 8.74 -27.36 -19.68
CA TYR A 484 8.14 -27.57 -21.00
C TYR A 484 9.21 -27.80 -22.04
N PHE A 485 8.91 -28.67 -23.01
CA PHE A 485 9.75 -28.98 -24.16
C PHE A 485 11.18 -29.43 -23.84
N GLY A 486 11.40 -29.96 -22.62
CA GLY A 486 12.73 -30.37 -22.18
C GLY A 486 13.61 -29.20 -21.69
N VAL A 487 13.09 -27.98 -21.71
CA VAL A 487 13.78 -26.79 -21.18
C VAL A 487 13.60 -26.75 -19.67
N LYS A 488 14.70 -26.61 -18.95
CA LYS A 488 14.71 -26.60 -17.49
C LYS A 488 14.22 -25.28 -16.94
N ASN A 489 13.80 -25.30 -15.67
CA ASN A 489 13.37 -24.11 -14.95
C ASN A 489 14.48 -23.04 -14.93
N PHE A 490 14.19 -21.88 -15.51
CA PHE A 490 15.17 -20.81 -15.75
C PHE A 490 15.74 -20.23 -14.45
N ALA A 491 14.88 -19.97 -13.45
CA ALA A 491 15.32 -19.43 -12.18
C ALA A 491 16.29 -20.38 -11.45
N LYS A 492 16.00 -21.68 -11.50
CA LYS A 492 16.86 -22.72 -10.95
C LYS A 492 18.21 -22.83 -11.68
N GLU A 493 18.18 -22.85 -13.01
CA GLU A 493 19.42 -22.97 -13.80
C GLU A 493 20.29 -21.72 -13.68
N THR A 494 19.70 -20.52 -13.64
CA THR A 494 20.45 -19.27 -13.43
C THR A 494 21.11 -19.25 -12.04
N ALA A 495 20.40 -19.63 -10.99
CA ALA A 495 20.96 -19.74 -9.65
C ALA A 495 22.08 -20.80 -9.55
N ASN A 496 21.93 -21.93 -10.26
CA ASN A 496 22.96 -22.98 -10.35
C ASN A 496 24.24 -22.46 -11.04
N ILE A 497 24.08 -21.70 -12.14
CA ILE A 497 25.21 -21.08 -12.83
C ILE A 497 25.88 -20.07 -11.88
N ALA A 498 25.09 -19.20 -11.27
CA ALA A 498 25.55 -18.14 -10.36
C ALA A 498 26.39 -18.72 -9.22
N SER A 499 25.90 -19.74 -8.54
CA SER A 499 26.57 -20.40 -7.42
C SER A 499 27.92 -21.03 -7.81
N LYS A 500 28.10 -21.49 -9.05
CA LYS A 500 29.37 -22.07 -9.52
C LYS A 500 30.49 -21.05 -9.68
N PHE A 501 30.16 -19.78 -9.96
CA PHE A 501 31.16 -18.73 -10.19
C PHE A 501 31.48 -17.92 -8.92
N ALA A 502 30.62 -17.94 -7.91
CA ALA A 502 30.90 -17.34 -6.63
C ALA A 502 32.04 -18.10 -5.91
N LYS A 503 32.99 -17.36 -5.38
CA LYS A 503 34.09 -17.95 -4.57
C LYS A 503 33.70 -18.12 -3.11
N ASN A 504 32.93 -17.15 -2.57
CA ASN A 504 32.37 -17.15 -1.24
C ASN A 504 30.86 -17.29 -1.33
N HIS A 505 30.23 -17.79 -0.28
CA HIS A 505 28.81 -18.10 -0.26
C HIS A 505 28.14 -17.53 1.01
N THR A 506 28.60 -16.37 1.47
CA THR A 506 28.06 -15.74 2.66
C THR A 506 26.78 -14.99 2.33
N LYS A 507 26.81 -14.07 1.35
CA LYS A 507 25.67 -13.19 1.04
C LYS A 507 25.44 -13.06 -0.47
N ALA A 508 24.19 -13.24 -0.90
CA ALA A 508 23.79 -13.07 -2.30
C ALA A 508 22.57 -12.11 -2.45
N LEU A 509 22.56 -11.39 -3.57
CA LEU A 509 21.45 -10.54 -3.98
C LEU A 509 20.84 -11.04 -5.28
N ASP A 510 19.53 -11.29 -5.26
CA ASP A 510 18.69 -11.56 -6.44
C ASP A 510 17.90 -10.31 -6.79
N LEU A 511 18.35 -9.55 -7.78
CA LEU A 511 17.77 -8.25 -8.17
C LEU A 511 16.85 -8.41 -9.37
N GLY A 512 15.59 -8.00 -9.22
CA GLY A 512 14.48 -8.35 -10.11
C GLY A 512 14.05 -9.80 -9.89
N CYS A 513 13.90 -10.20 -8.61
CA CYS A 513 13.67 -11.59 -8.21
C CYS A 513 12.27 -12.11 -8.58
N ALA A 514 11.36 -11.23 -9.03
CA ALA A 514 9.95 -11.52 -9.31
C ALA A 514 9.30 -12.28 -8.15
N THR A 515 8.73 -13.48 -8.37
CA THR A 515 8.08 -14.29 -7.35
C THR A 515 9.05 -15.06 -6.42
N GLY A 516 10.36 -14.84 -6.53
CA GLY A 516 11.36 -15.23 -5.55
C GLY A 516 12.01 -16.60 -5.72
N ARG A 517 11.67 -17.40 -6.76
CA ARG A 517 12.22 -18.76 -6.94
C ARG A 517 13.75 -18.80 -6.96
N ALA A 518 14.40 -17.87 -7.66
CA ALA A 518 15.85 -17.86 -7.78
C ALA A 518 16.53 -17.54 -6.43
N ALA A 519 15.95 -16.66 -5.62
CA ALA A 519 16.43 -16.40 -4.27
C ALA A 519 16.38 -17.67 -3.38
N PHE A 520 15.31 -18.46 -3.47
CA PHE A 520 15.23 -19.76 -2.77
C PHE A 520 16.29 -20.75 -3.27
N GLU A 521 16.54 -20.81 -4.57
CA GLU A 521 17.59 -21.68 -5.12
C GLU A 521 18.99 -21.25 -4.70
N LEU A 522 19.29 -19.95 -4.64
CA LEU A 522 20.55 -19.41 -4.13
C LEU A 522 20.75 -19.74 -2.65
N ALA A 523 19.70 -19.72 -1.83
CA ALA A 523 19.79 -20.04 -0.41
C ALA A 523 20.17 -21.49 -0.10
N LYS A 524 20.16 -22.39 -1.10
CA LYS A 524 20.75 -23.73 -0.98
C LYS A 524 22.28 -23.69 -0.84
N SER A 525 22.89 -22.64 -1.36
CA SER A 525 24.35 -22.47 -1.39
C SER A 525 24.84 -21.32 -0.52
N PHE A 526 24.06 -20.27 -0.35
CA PHE A 526 24.41 -19.07 0.42
C PHE A 526 23.78 -19.08 1.80
N ASP A 527 24.50 -18.48 2.76
CA ASP A 527 24.02 -18.37 4.15
C ASP A 527 22.94 -17.31 4.30
N GLU A 528 23.02 -16.23 3.50
CA GLU A 528 22.06 -15.12 3.47
C GLU A 528 21.74 -14.75 2.02
N VAL A 529 20.47 -14.58 1.70
CA VAL A 529 19.99 -14.17 0.38
C VAL A 529 18.95 -13.07 0.51
N GLU A 530 19.13 -12.00 -0.24
CA GLU A 530 18.15 -10.94 -0.37
C GLU A 530 17.55 -10.96 -1.77
N GLY A 531 16.21 -11.01 -1.86
CA GLY A 531 15.46 -10.87 -3.10
C GLY A 531 14.84 -9.49 -3.17
N ILE A 532 15.10 -8.75 -4.24
CA ILE A 532 14.54 -7.40 -4.44
C ILE A 532 13.79 -7.37 -5.76
N ASP A 533 12.58 -6.82 -5.74
CA ASP A 533 11.80 -6.52 -6.94
C ASP A 533 11.06 -5.19 -6.78
N PHE A 534 10.78 -4.52 -7.89
CA PHE A 534 10.00 -3.29 -7.89
C PHE A 534 8.52 -3.52 -7.55
N SER A 535 7.99 -4.69 -7.94
CA SER A 535 6.60 -5.08 -7.69
C SER A 535 6.41 -5.67 -6.30
N ALA A 536 5.68 -4.97 -5.44
CA ALA A 536 5.27 -5.46 -4.13
C ALA A 536 4.48 -6.78 -4.23
N ARG A 537 3.70 -6.97 -5.30
CA ARG A 537 2.95 -8.21 -5.54
C ARG A 537 3.82 -9.41 -5.83
N PHE A 538 4.85 -9.24 -6.64
CA PHE A 538 5.82 -10.31 -6.86
C PHE A 538 6.52 -10.68 -5.57
N ILE A 539 6.97 -9.69 -4.82
CA ILE A 539 7.56 -9.88 -3.48
C ILE A 539 6.61 -10.60 -2.55
N GLY A 540 5.32 -10.21 -2.54
CA GLY A 540 4.28 -10.86 -1.73
C GLY A 540 4.17 -12.37 -1.96
N VAL A 541 4.38 -12.86 -3.18
CA VAL A 541 4.39 -14.30 -3.49
C VAL A 541 5.57 -15.00 -2.79
N GLY A 542 6.77 -14.43 -2.88
CA GLY A 542 7.98 -14.97 -2.21
C GLY A 542 7.82 -14.98 -0.69
N VAL A 543 7.30 -13.90 -0.11
CA VAL A 543 6.99 -13.76 1.32
C VAL A 543 5.94 -14.80 1.74
N LYS A 544 4.88 -14.99 0.95
CA LYS A 544 3.84 -16.00 1.22
C LYS A 544 4.41 -17.41 1.22
N LEU A 545 5.23 -17.76 0.23
CA LEU A 545 5.90 -19.06 0.20
C LEU A 545 6.77 -19.28 1.44
N LYS A 546 7.54 -18.26 1.85
CA LYS A 546 8.39 -18.33 3.04
C LYS A 546 7.58 -18.53 4.32
N ASN A 547 6.53 -17.76 4.53
CA ASN A 547 5.82 -17.66 5.80
C ASN A 547 4.67 -18.66 5.92
N GLU A 548 3.89 -18.85 4.84
CA GLU A 548 2.71 -19.72 4.82
C GLU A 548 3.02 -21.11 4.24
N GLY A 549 4.15 -21.27 3.57
CA GLY A 549 4.63 -22.55 3.07
C GLY A 549 4.05 -22.97 1.71
N TYR A 550 3.37 -22.10 0.97
CA TYR A 550 2.84 -22.44 -0.36
C TYR A 550 2.68 -21.22 -1.28
N VAL A 551 2.62 -21.52 -2.59
CA VAL A 551 2.16 -20.58 -3.64
C VAL A 551 0.94 -21.21 -4.30
N ALA A 552 -0.15 -20.46 -4.43
CA ALA A 552 -1.36 -20.88 -5.13
C ALA A 552 -1.77 -19.80 -6.15
N TYR A 553 -2.06 -20.20 -7.39
CA TYR A 553 -2.34 -19.30 -8.49
C TYR A 553 -3.27 -19.92 -9.54
N LEU A 554 -3.87 -19.07 -10.38
CA LEU A 554 -4.77 -19.45 -11.46
C LEU A 554 -4.03 -19.41 -12.81
N SER A 555 -3.54 -20.56 -13.29
CA SER A 555 -2.88 -20.66 -14.59
C SER A 555 -3.90 -20.64 -15.74
N ARG A 556 -3.67 -19.82 -16.76
CA ARG A 556 -4.57 -19.71 -17.92
C ARG A 556 -4.55 -20.98 -18.76
N ALA A 557 -5.74 -21.58 -18.96
CA ALA A 557 -5.90 -22.78 -19.76
C ALA A 557 -6.32 -22.45 -21.20
N GLU A 558 -7.52 -21.90 -21.40
CA GLU A 558 -8.08 -21.55 -22.71
C GLU A 558 -9.14 -20.45 -22.56
N GLY A 559 -9.01 -19.33 -23.25
CA GLY A 559 -9.95 -18.22 -23.11
C GLY A 559 -10.03 -17.74 -21.67
N ASP A 560 -11.22 -17.79 -21.07
CA ASP A 560 -11.46 -17.45 -19.68
C ASP A 560 -11.32 -18.61 -18.70
N LEU A 561 -11.00 -19.81 -19.19
CA LEU A 561 -10.80 -20.99 -18.35
C LEU A 561 -9.45 -20.91 -17.64
N ARG A 562 -9.46 -21.14 -16.33
CA ARG A 562 -8.29 -21.17 -15.47
C ARG A 562 -8.14 -22.54 -14.81
N GLU A 563 -6.92 -22.90 -14.51
CA GLU A 563 -6.51 -24.11 -13.79
C GLU A 563 -5.91 -23.68 -12.44
N GLU A 564 -6.44 -24.24 -11.36
CA GLU A 564 -5.91 -24.01 -10.01
C GLU A 564 -4.61 -24.78 -9.84
N LYS A 565 -3.54 -24.09 -9.46
CA LYS A 565 -2.24 -24.69 -9.14
C LYS A 565 -1.79 -24.29 -7.76
N LYS A 566 -1.22 -25.24 -7.04
CA LYS A 566 -0.65 -25.03 -5.71
C LYS A 566 0.65 -25.81 -5.60
N VAL A 567 1.69 -25.13 -5.14
CA VAL A 567 3.02 -25.70 -4.92
C VAL A 567 3.45 -25.38 -3.50
N THR A 568 3.93 -26.37 -2.75
CA THR A 568 4.33 -26.20 -1.35
C THR A 568 5.83 -26.04 -1.20
N ILE A 569 6.24 -25.38 -0.13
CA ILE A 569 7.64 -25.20 0.22
C ILE A 569 8.37 -26.52 0.44
N GLU A 570 7.65 -27.54 0.93
CA GLU A 570 8.16 -28.90 1.14
C GLU A 570 8.44 -29.60 -0.19
N GLU A 571 7.52 -29.55 -1.17
CA GLU A 571 7.70 -30.10 -2.52
C GLU A 571 8.90 -29.47 -3.21
N LEU A 572 9.15 -28.19 -2.96
CA LEU A 572 10.31 -27.46 -3.49
C LEU A 572 11.62 -27.73 -2.73
N GLY A 573 11.53 -28.32 -1.54
CA GLY A 573 12.68 -28.64 -0.69
C GLY A 573 13.33 -27.42 -0.01
N TYR A 574 12.54 -26.36 0.27
CA TYR A 574 13.05 -25.11 0.84
C TYR A 574 12.80 -24.95 2.36
N GLU A 575 12.10 -25.86 3.00
CA GLU A 575 11.70 -25.76 4.41
C GLU A 575 12.88 -25.44 5.35
N LYS A 576 14.06 -26.03 5.10
CA LYS A 576 15.23 -25.87 5.95
C LYS A 576 16.06 -24.60 5.67
N ILE A 577 15.78 -23.91 4.57
CA ILE A 577 16.57 -22.77 4.11
C ILE A 577 15.79 -21.47 4.05
N LYS A 578 14.47 -21.50 4.27
CA LYS A 578 13.60 -20.33 4.15
C LYS A 578 14.01 -19.15 5.03
N ASP A 579 14.60 -19.44 6.21
CA ASP A 579 15.04 -18.39 7.15
C ASP A 579 16.31 -17.65 6.70
N ARG A 580 16.99 -18.16 5.67
CA ARG A 580 18.16 -17.50 5.05
C ARG A 580 17.76 -16.41 4.06
N ILE A 581 16.46 -16.25 3.74
CA ILE A 581 15.99 -15.40 2.67
C ILE A 581 15.19 -14.23 3.25
N SER A 582 15.51 -13.04 2.75
CA SER A 582 14.72 -11.83 2.98
C SER A 582 14.24 -11.24 1.65
N PHE A 583 12.99 -10.75 1.60
CA PHE A 583 12.42 -10.14 0.43
C PHE A 583 12.10 -8.67 0.67
N TRP A 584 12.45 -7.82 -0.30
CA TRP A 584 12.30 -6.37 -0.20
C TRP A 584 11.71 -5.81 -1.49
N GLN A 585 10.82 -4.86 -1.37
CA GLN A 585 10.46 -4.02 -2.50
C GLN A 585 11.55 -2.97 -2.73
N GLY A 586 11.99 -2.77 -3.97
CA GLY A 586 13.03 -1.79 -4.25
C GLY A 586 13.26 -1.52 -5.73
N ASP A 587 13.89 -0.37 -6.02
CA ASP A 587 14.27 0.04 -7.37
C ASP A 587 15.74 -0.31 -7.64
N ALA A 588 15.99 -1.15 -8.64
CA ALA A 588 17.33 -1.54 -9.06
C ALA A 588 18.21 -0.35 -9.48
N CYS A 589 17.59 0.73 -10.00
CA CYS A 589 18.28 1.95 -10.37
C CYS A 589 18.63 2.85 -9.17
N ASN A 590 18.05 2.56 -7.98
CA ASN A 590 18.23 3.37 -6.77
C ASN A 590 18.22 2.52 -5.50
N LEU A 591 19.15 1.53 -5.44
CA LEU A 591 19.25 0.65 -4.29
C LEU A 591 19.78 1.39 -3.04
N LYS A 592 19.24 1.03 -1.89
CA LYS A 592 19.69 1.52 -0.58
C LYS A 592 21.17 1.17 -0.32
N PRO A 593 21.94 2.03 0.38
CA PRO A 593 23.36 1.77 0.67
C PRO A 593 23.61 0.53 1.54
N ASN A 594 22.67 0.14 2.39
CA ASN A 594 22.76 -1.07 3.22
C ASN A 594 22.77 -2.38 2.39
N PHE A 595 22.25 -2.36 1.16
CA PHE A 595 22.38 -3.46 0.22
C PHE A 595 23.78 -3.48 -0.37
N ASN A 596 24.74 -4.05 0.36
CA ASN A 596 26.14 -4.10 -0.02
C ASN A 596 26.83 -5.37 0.50
N SER A 597 28.12 -5.52 0.18
CA SER A 597 28.99 -6.61 0.62
C SER A 597 28.55 -7.99 0.13
N TYR A 598 27.93 -8.08 -1.05
CA TYR A 598 27.49 -9.33 -1.64
C TYR A 598 28.64 -10.08 -2.32
N ASP A 599 28.72 -11.38 -2.10
CA ASP A 599 29.60 -12.29 -2.84
C ASP A 599 29.04 -12.54 -4.25
N LEU A 600 27.73 -12.37 -4.41
CA LEU A 600 27.01 -12.51 -5.66
C LEU A 600 25.92 -11.47 -5.79
N VAL A 601 25.86 -10.77 -6.93
CA VAL A 601 24.70 -10.02 -7.38
C VAL A 601 24.21 -10.64 -8.69
N MET A 602 22.96 -11.06 -8.72
CA MET A 602 22.30 -11.63 -9.90
C MET A 602 21.17 -10.72 -10.36
N ALA A 603 21.15 -10.36 -11.65
CA ALA A 603 20.09 -9.56 -12.26
C ALA A 603 19.58 -10.29 -13.52
N THR A 604 18.42 -10.96 -13.35
CA THR A 604 17.89 -11.92 -14.32
C THR A 604 16.83 -11.28 -15.19
N ASN A 605 17.12 -11.15 -16.51
CA ASN A 605 16.24 -10.53 -17.52
C ASN A 605 15.74 -9.13 -17.11
N LEU A 606 16.61 -8.37 -16.42
CA LEU A 606 16.26 -7.10 -15.81
C LEU A 606 16.76 -5.88 -16.61
N ILE A 607 17.97 -5.91 -17.17
CA ILE A 607 18.62 -4.71 -17.73
C ILE A 607 17.84 -4.04 -18.86
N ASP A 608 17.09 -4.79 -19.66
CA ASP A 608 16.26 -4.31 -20.75
C ASP A 608 14.81 -3.97 -20.30
N ARG A 609 14.58 -3.92 -18.99
CA ARG A 609 13.34 -3.51 -18.31
C ARG A 609 13.51 -2.30 -17.42
N LEU A 610 14.76 -1.91 -17.11
CA LEU A 610 15.06 -0.73 -16.29
C LEU A 610 14.83 0.56 -17.08
N TYR A 611 14.30 1.58 -16.45
CA TYR A 611 14.12 2.88 -17.11
C TYR A 611 15.46 3.53 -17.51
N ASN A 612 16.55 3.24 -16.76
CA ASN A 612 17.92 3.61 -17.10
C ASN A 612 18.93 2.57 -16.58
N PRO A 613 19.30 1.56 -17.40
CA PRO A 613 20.21 0.49 -16.97
C PRO A 613 21.62 0.99 -16.57
N ARG A 614 22.03 2.18 -17.02
CA ARG A 614 23.33 2.76 -16.64
C ARG A 614 23.42 3.13 -15.17
N LEU A 615 22.29 3.51 -14.53
CA LEU A 615 22.25 3.81 -13.10
C LEU A 615 22.55 2.54 -12.27
N PHE A 616 21.94 1.43 -12.62
CA PHE A 616 22.22 0.13 -12.01
C PHE A 616 23.69 -0.29 -12.23
N LEU A 617 24.14 -0.32 -13.48
CA LEU A 617 25.51 -0.76 -13.82
C LEU A 617 26.58 0.14 -13.20
N GLY A 618 26.31 1.44 -13.04
CA GLY A 618 27.21 2.39 -12.39
C GLY A 618 27.33 2.23 -10.88
N SER A 619 26.33 1.63 -10.23
CA SER A 619 26.29 1.45 -8.77
C SER A 619 26.66 0.04 -8.30
N VAL A 620 26.58 -0.97 -9.17
CA VAL A 620 26.70 -2.38 -8.79
C VAL A 620 28.08 -2.77 -8.23
N TYR A 621 29.13 -2.06 -8.66
CA TYR A 621 30.50 -2.30 -8.15
C TYR A 621 30.58 -2.10 -6.61
N GLU A 622 29.92 -1.06 -6.11
CA GLU A 622 29.92 -0.74 -4.68
C GLU A 622 29.11 -1.76 -3.84
N ARG A 623 28.24 -2.55 -4.49
CA ARG A 623 27.41 -3.56 -3.84
C ARG A 623 28.14 -4.88 -3.59
N LEU A 624 29.20 -5.14 -4.34
CA LEU A 624 29.93 -6.40 -4.28
C LEU A 624 31.12 -6.34 -3.30
N SER A 625 31.32 -7.46 -2.60
CA SER A 625 32.53 -7.73 -1.82
C SER A 625 33.76 -7.81 -2.74
N SER A 626 34.96 -7.87 -2.16
CA SER A 626 36.18 -8.19 -2.90
C SER A 626 36.04 -9.59 -3.52
N ASP A 627 36.41 -9.76 -4.80
CA ASP A 627 36.21 -11.01 -5.57
C ASP A 627 34.70 -11.35 -5.87
N GLY A 628 33.75 -10.46 -5.53
CA GLY A 628 32.34 -10.65 -5.77
C GLY A 628 32.03 -10.79 -7.26
N VAL A 629 30.90 -11.44 -7.57
CA VAL A 629 30.48 -11.78 -8.93
C VAL A 629 29.18 -11.13 -9.27
N LEU A 630 29.11 -10.47 -10.44
CA LEU A 630 27.87 -9.98 -11.04
C LEU A 630 27.44 -10.95 -12.15
N ILE A 631 26.19 -11.37 -12.11
CA ILE A 631 25.55 -12.17 -13.16
C ILE A 631 24.45 -11.37 -13.80
N LEU A 632 24.51 -11.20 -15.12
CA LEU A 632 23.47 -10.59 -15.91
C LEU A 632 22.91 -11.62 -16.88
N THR A 633 21.58 -11.69 -16.97
CA THR A 633 20.93 -12.40 -18.09
C THR A 633 20.01 -11.46 -18.83
N SER A 634 19.91 -11.59 -20.16
CA SER A 634 18.95 -10.83 -20.93
C SER A 634 18.73 -11.46 -22.30
N PRO A 635 17.48 -11.49 -22.79
CA PRO A 635 17.15 -11.76 -24.20
C PRO A 635 17.33 -10.52 -25.09
N TYR A 636 17.74 -9.37 -24.51
CA TYR A 636 17.92 -8.09 -25.19
C TYR A 636 16.69 -7.60 -25.96
N THR A 637 15.52 -7.83 -25.39
CA THR A 637 14.23 -7.39 -25.97
C THR A 637 13.89 -5.96 -25.55
N TRP A 638 14.74 -5.01 -25.94
CA TRP A 638 14.54 -3.60 -25.65
C TRP A 638 13.17 -3.09 -26.11
N GLN A 639 12.44 -2.40 -25.24
CA GLN A 639 11.14 -1.80 -25.50
C GLN A 639 11.11 -0.37 -24.97
N GLU A 640 10.60 0.56 -25.77
CA GLU A 640 10.50 1.98 -25.37
C GLU A 640 9.52 2.20 -24.20
N SER A 641 8.58 1.26 -24.01
CA SER A 641 7.68 1.28 -22.86
C SER A 641 8.38 1.05 -21.50
N SER A 642 9.52 0.35 -21.52
CA SER A 642 10.32 0.11 -20.30
C SER A 642 11.54 1.02 -20.24
N THR A 643 12.29 1.11 -21.33
CA THR A 643 13.55 1.86 -21.42
C THR A 643 13.48 2.81 -22.58
N LYS A 644 13.61 4.12 -22.38
CA LYS A 644 13.71 5.08 -23.50
C LYS A 644 14.88 4.72 -24.42
N LYS A 645 14.71 4.89 -25.71
CA LYS A 645 15.70 4.48 -26.72
C LYS A 645 17.08 5.10 -26.52
N GLU A 646 17.17 6.31 -25.98
CA GLU A 646 18.43 6.98 -25.63
C GLU A 646 19.24 6.26 -24.54
N PHE A 647 18.59 5.43 -23.71
CA PHE A 647 19.21 4.63 -22.67
C PHE A 647 19.47 3.19 -23.06
N TRP A 648 19.05 2.74 -24.25
CA TRP A 648 19.34 1.40 -24.72
C TRP A 648 20.85 1.20 -24.79
N LEU A 649 21.31 0.07 -24.31
CA LEU A 649 22.74 -0.28 -24.37
C LEU A 649 23.16 -0.83 -25.73
N GLY A 650 22.21 -1.22 -26.58
CA GLY A 650 22.50 -1.76 -27.90
C GLY A 650 21.20 -2.10 -28.65
N GLY A 651 21.29 -2.85 -29.74
CA GLY A 651 20.17 -3.24 -30.58
C GLY A 651 19.81 -2.18 -31.64
N TYR A 652 20.74 -1.26 -31.94
CA TYR A 652 20.57 -0.24 -32.98
C TYR A 652 21.86 0.05 -33.75
N LYS A 653 21.77 0.82 -34.85
CA LYS A 653 22.92 1.32 -35.60
C LYS A 653 23.25 2.75 -35.21
N ASP A 654 24.53 3.05 -35.05
CA ASP A 654 24.99 4.41 -34.78
C ASP A 654 24.87 5.32 -36.04
N GLU A 655 25.25 6.58 -35.90
CA GLU A 655 25.21 7.59 -36.97
C GLU A 655 26.06 7.19 -38.20
N ASN A 656 27.06 6.31 -38.02
CA ASN A 656 27.93 5.79 -39.07
C ASN A 656 27.44 4.47 -39.64
N GLY A 657 26.27 3.97 -39.21
CA GLY A 657 25.69 2.72 -39.63
C GLY A 657 26.31 1.46 -38.99
N LYS A 658 27.18 1.61 -37.99
CA LYS A 658 27.78 0.51 -37.22
C LYS A 658 26.73 -0.11 -36.28
N GLU A 659 26.61 -1.41 -36.30
CA GLU A 659 25.77 -2.14 -35.37
C GLU A 659 26.33 -2.09 -33.95
N LEU A 660 25.51 -1.69 -32.99
CA LEU A 660 25.84 -1.66 -31.57
C LEU A 660 25.06 -2.78 -30.86
N LYS A 661 25.81 -3.78 -30.40
CA LYS A 661 25.24 -4.89 -29.62
C LYS A 661 25.31 -4.59 -28.13
N THR A 662 24.31 -5.05 -27.39
CA THR A 662 24.23 -4.84 -25.94
C THR A 662 25.44 -5.38 -25.19
N ILE A 663 25.94 -6.58 -25.52
CA ILE A 663 27.10 -7.18 -24.88
C ILE A 663 28.39 -6.35 -25.07
N ASP A 664 28.55 -5.70 -26.22
CA ASP A 664 29.72 -4.85 -26.49
C ASP A 664 29.69 -3.61 -25.61
N ARG A 665 28.49 -3.02 -25.42
CA ARG A 665 28.31 -1.89 -24.51
C ARG A 665 28.43 -2.28 -23.03
N LEU A 666 27.98 -3.47 -22.63
CA LEU A 666 28.22 -4.00 -21.30
C LEU A 666 29.72 -4.11 -21.02
N LYS A 667 30.52 -4.62 -21.99
CA LYS A 667 31.99 -4.66 -21.88
C LYS A 667 32.56 -3.25 -21.70
N GLU A 668 32.19 -2.29 -22.55
CA GLU A 668 32.66 -0.90 -22.44
C GLU A 668 32.36 -0.27 -21.06
N ILE A 669 31.20 -0.58 -20.47
CA ILE A 669 30.78 -0.04 -19.17
C ILE A 669 31.50 -0.72 -18.00
N LEU A 670 31.59 -2.05 -18.08
CA LEU A 670 32.03 -2.88 -16.95
C LEU A 670 33.54 -3.19 -16.92
N ASP A 671 34.24 -3.20 -18.07
CA ASP A 671 35.66 -3.60 -18.17
C ASP A 671 36.60 -2.80 -17.28
N LYS A 672 36.23 -1.62 -16.85
CA LYS A 672 37.00 -0.79 -15.93
C LYS A 672 37.12 -1.45 -14.53
N ASP A 673 36.02 -2.02 -14.07
CA ASP A 673 35.87 -2.48 -12.67
C ASP A 673 35.67 -4.00 -12.58
N PHE A 674 35.40 -4.66 -13.70
CA PHE A 674 35.08 -6.09 -13.80
C PHE A 674 35.90 -6.80 -14.89
N GLU A 675 35.98 -8.12 -14.77
CA GLU A 675 36.45 -9.03 -15.79
C GLU A 675 35.29 -9.94 -16.24
N LEU A 676 35.03 -10.02 -17.54
CA LEU A 676 34.08 -10.99 -18.10
C LEU A 676 34.71 -12.38 -18.05
N VAL A 677 34.20 -13.24 -17.15
CA VAL A 677 34.79 -14.58 -16.91
C VAL A 677 34.01 -15.71 -17.61
N HIS A 678 32.77 -15.46 -18.01
CA HIS A 678 31.96 -16.47 -18.70
C HIS A 678 30.85 -15.82 -19.54
N LEU A 679 30.50 -16.49 -20.65
CA LEU A 679 29.40 -16.10 -21.53
C LEU A 679 28.76 -17.37 -22.10
N GLN A 680 27.43 -17.51 -22.00
CA GLN A 680 26.69 -18.63 -22.60
C GLN A 680 25.22 -18.24 -22.87
N ASP A 681 24.57 -19.01 -23.72
CA ASP A 681 23.12 -18.94 -23.90
C ASP A 681 22.39 -19.83 -22.88
N LEU A 682 21.21 -19.40 -22.45
CA LEU A 682 20.31 -20.15 -21.58
C LEU A 682 18.86 -20.02 -22.10
N GLU A 683 18.28 -21.15 -22.42
CA GLU A 683 16.91 -21.23 -22.91
C GLU A 683 15.90 -21.07 -21.77
N PHE A 684 14.74 -20.49 -22.06
CA PHE A 684 13.60 -20.44 -21.15
C PHE A 684 12.27 -20.48 -21.91
N VAL A 685 11.24 -21.01 -21.24
CA VAL A 685 9.89 -21.11 -21.79
C VAL A 685 8.91 -20.48 -20.82
N ILE A 686 8.13 -19.52 -21.35
CA ILE A 686 6.99 -18.92 -20.63
C ILE A 686 5.71 -19.52 -21.22
N ARG A 687 4.89 -20.14 -20.38
CA ARG A 687 3.57 -20.62 -20.77
C ARG A 687 2.58 -19.47 -20.68
N GLU A 688 1.87 -19.17 -21.77
CA GLU A 688 0.76 -18.22 -21.78
C GLU A 688 -0.61 -18.90 -21.64
N THR A 689 -0.78 -20.06 -22.29
CA THR A 689 -1.97 -20.93 -22.19
C THR A 689 -1.54 -22.40 -22.31
N HIS A 690 -2.46 -23.35 -22.24
CA HIS A 690 -2.16 -24.77 -22.49
C HIS A 690 -1.53 -25.05 -23.85
N ARG A 691 -1.74 -24.17 -24.85
CA ARG A 691 -1.31 -24.36 -26.24
C ARG A 691 -0.42 -23.24 -26.77
N LYS A 692 -0.13 -22.21 -25.99
CA LYS A 692 0.69 -21.07 -26.39
C LYS A 692 1.84 -20.88 -25.41
N PHE A 693 3.05 -20.88 -25.97
CA PHE A 693 4.30 -20.74 -25.24
C PHE A 693 5.21 -19.74 -25.92
N GLN A 694 5.97 -19.01 -25.16
CA GLN A 694 7.12 -18.24 -25.63
C GLN A 694 8.38 -19.01 -25.32
N HIS A 695 9.10 -19.49 -26.33
CA HIS A 695 10.43 -20.08 -26.18
C HIS A 695 11.46 -19.03 -26.53
N SER A 696 12.31 -18.66 -25.61
CA SER A 696 13.28 -17.57 -25.71
C SER A 696 14.67 -18.03 -25.25
N ILE A 697 15.67 -17.26 -25.64
CA ILE A 697 17.07 -17.49 -25.25
C ILE A 697 17.58 -16.19 -24.60
N ALA A 698 18.12 -16.30 -23.39
CA ALA A 698 18.83 -15.22 -22.73
C ALA A 698 20.34 -15.47 -22.81
N GLU A 699 21.11 -14.43 -23.09
CA GLU A 699 22.56 -14.47 -22.94
C GLU A 699 22.89 -14.28 -21.45
N VAL A 700 23.63 -15.21 -20.87
CA VAL A 700 24.16 -15.15 -19.50
C VAL A 700 25.59 -14.65 -19.54
N SER A 701 25.88 -13.52 -18.90
CA SER A 701 27.22 -12.98 -18.75
C SER A 701 27.62 -12.90 -17.29
N VAL A 702 28.84 -13.41 -16.98
CA VAL A 702 29.38 -13.47 -15.63
C VAL A 702 30.59 -12.56 -15.53
N TRP A 703 30.54 -11.63 -14.57
CA TRP A 703 31.51 -10.58 -14.37
C TRP A 703 32.10 -10.66 -12.98
N ARG A 704 33.41 -10.77 -12.87
CA ARG A 704 34.11 -10.78 -11.57
C ARG A 704 34.66 -9.40 -11.27
N LYS A 705 34.43 -8.93 -10.06
CA LYS A 705 34.98 -7.67 -9.55
C LYS A 705 36.53 -7.77 -9.49
N ARG A 706 37.21 -6.76 -10.00
CA ARG A 706 38.66 -6.64 -10.01
C ARG A 706 39.22 -6.15 -8.68
#